data_cf4e55afac4c648348da49d5a830185c
#
_entry.id   cf4e55afac4c648348da49d5a830185c
#
_cell.length_a   1.000
_cell.length_b   1.000
_cell.length_c   1.000
_cell.angle_alpha   90.00
_cell.angle_beta   90.00
_cell.angle_gamma   90.00
#
_symmetry.space_group_name_H-M   'P 1'
#
loop_
_entity.id
_entity.type
_entity.pdbx_description
1 polymer ?
#
loop_
_entity_poly.entity_id
_entity_poly.type
_entity_poly.pdbx_seq_one_letter_code
_entity_poly.pdbx_strand_id
1 'polypeptide(L)'
;MYKLLILMILLGTGQYTLAQHENHKPAQQQQSEIYTCPMHPEVQSTRPGKCPKCGMTLVKQKLKAPAKQQQAPPKKAVKAKPAPTKQRVQQKSAQPAQKKDQPAHKHAQPTKKKPATPVQNPEVKEKPVHKAGHKPESPRQAYKPRTVRYDLYVRDTLVNFTGRTRRAVAINGSIPAPALTFTQGDTAEIYVHNEMDVETSIHWHGVFLPNRFDGVPWLTQKPIKPHSTYLYKFPIIQNGTYWYHSHSAFQEQSGMYGALIFNKVNEPDMPAIPIVLSDWTDRNPKEVYRSLRSANDWFSIQKGATQGYAEAIRKGYFGTKLKNEWKRMTAMDVSDVAYEKFLTNGQDIAEQTHFTAGDTVKLRVVNGGASTYFWLTYSGSKITVVGNDGNDVEPVEVDRLIIAPAETYDLLVTLPENMQYEFLATAEDRSNTTSLWLGRGMKMKAKRLGKLNYFEGMKMMNDMMKLNGDIEPMDMEMSNQKMDMNSVMYPESSAQDHSMHGGETTEPAADTTMHMKQKADTTSHQGHTMQGHDMHNMNRSGSNGEKVTLNYGMLRAPEKTTLKPGPEKVLRFELTGNMNRYVWTLDNKTVSESDKILIKKGENVKIIMFNNSMMRHPMHLHGHDFRVLNKHGEYAPLKNVLDILPMETDTIEFAASESGDWFFHCHILYHMIAGMGRVFTYQNSPPNPDLPDPKLAQKMFNREDKIFLPSGQLGLESNGSDGEFVLGSSRYQISTEWRVGFKKEYGIESETYFGRYFGKMQWLFPFVGFDYHYNSVEDEAEENMFGQLSNQNNRKVAVAGVQYTLPMLILSEMRVDTKGKLRFQLRREDVPLTSRLRLNLMGNTDKEYMAGLRYIVTKYVSLSTHYDSDMKYGAGLTFVY
;
A
#
# COMPACT_ATOMS: atom_id res chain seq x y z
N MET A 1 9.43 -10.60 42.16
CA MET A 1 9.65 -10.92 40.73
C MET A 1 9.09 -12.28 40.34
N TYR A 2 9.40 -13.38 41.05
CA TYR A 2 8.80 -14.69 40.80
C TYR A 2 7.27 -14.72 40.70
N LYS A 3 6.57 -13.94 41.54
CA LYS A 3 5.08 -13.85 41.52
C LYS A 3 4.55 -13.13 40.26
N LEU A 4 5.32 -12.24 39.64
CA LEU A 4 4.90 -11.56 38.43
C LEU A 4 5.12 -12.44 37.20
N LEU A 5 6.21 -13.22 37.17
CA LEU A 5 6.49 -14.19 36.11
C LEU A 5 5.46 -15.34 36.11
N ILE A 6 5.10 -15.83 37.30
CA ILE A 6 4.05 -16.86 37.51
C ILE A 6 2.68 -16.31 37.11
N LEU A 7 2.40 -15.02 37.33
CA LEU A 7 1.16 -14.36 36.91
C LEU A 7 1.07 -14.26 35.39
N MET A 8 2.18 -13.98 34.70
CA MET A 8 2.22 -13.97 33.22
C MET A 8 2.07 -15.38 32.61
N ILE A 9 2.63 -16.40 33.23
CA ILE A 9 2.48 -17.81 32.81
C ILE A 9 1.06 -18.31 33.09
N LEU A 10 0.45 -17.96 34.24
CA LEU A 10 -0.91 -18.34 34.58
C LEU A 10 -1.98 -17.62 33.73
N LEU A 11 -1.73 -16.45 33.23
CA LEU A 11 -2.59 -15.76 32.28
C LEU A 11 -2.52 -16.37 30.87
N GLY A 12 -1.42 -17.04 30.52
CA GLY A 12 -1.24 -17.75 29.23
C GLY A 12 -1.84 -19.18 29.23
N THR A 13 -2.05 -19.82 30.36
CA THR A 13 -2.51 -21.21 30.43
C THR A 13 -3.99 -21.40 30.77
N GLY A 14 -4.71 -20.32 31.03
CA GLY A 14 -6.08 -20.35 31.59
C GLY A 14 -7.24 -20.65 30.62
N GLN A 15 -7.00 -21.01 29.36
CA GLN A 15 -8.07 -21.28 28.38
C GLN A 15 -7.92 -22.58 27.56
N TYR A 16 -7.24 -23.60 28.06
CA TYR A 16 -7.20 -24.91 27.40
C TYR A 16 -7.90 -26.00 28.20
N THR A 17 -9.13 -25.75 28.63
CA THR A 17 -10.04 -26.87 29.05
C THR A 17 -11.46 -26.46 28.81
N LEU A 18 -12.01 -26.94 27.72
CA LEU A 18 -13.38 -27.41 27.50
C LEU A 18 -13.70 -27.34 25.99
N ALA A 19 -13.21 -28.31 25.27
CA ALA A 19 -13.89 -28.78 24.07
C ALA A 19 -13.67 -30.31 24.06
N GLN A 20 -14.63 -31.05 24.59
CA GLN A 20 -14.67 -32.48 24.47
C GLN A 20 -15.13 -32.90 23.08
N HIS A 21 -14.32 -33.78 22.50
CA HIS A 21 -14.62 -34.92 21.67
C HIS A 21 -15.86 -34.90 20.76
N GLU A 22 -15.59 -34.68 19.48
CA GLU A 22 -16.16 -35.52 18.44
C GLU A 22 -15.05 -36.07 17.54
N ASN A 23 -15.00 -37.42 17.51
CA ASN A 23 -14.05 -38.19 16.74
C ASN A 23 -14.32 -38.03 15.26
N HIS A 24 -13.56 -37.22 14.56
CA HIS A 24 -13.37 -37.36 13.09
C HIS A 24 -11.95 -37.86 12.83
N LYS A 25 -11.87 -39.12 12.38
CA LYS A 25 -10.65 -39.69 11.78
C LYS A 25 -10.12 -38.76 10.72
N PRO A 26 -8.79 -38.53 10.60
CA PRO A 26 -8.21 -37.78 9.50
C PRO A 26 -8.55 -38.51 8.19
N ALA A 27 -9.15 -37.77 7.26
CA ALA A 27 -9.34 -38.25 5.89
C ALA A 27 -7.94 -38.49 5.30
N GLN A 28 -7.63 -39.75 5.04
CA GLN A 28 -6.52 -40.13 4.21
C GLN A 28 -6.71 -39.46 2.83
N GLN A 29 -5.74 -38.67 2.43
CA GLN A 29 -5.61 -38.19 1.05
C GLN A 29 -5.62 -39.44 0.16
N GLN A 30 -6.74 -39.70 -0.50
CA GLN A 30 -6.83 -40.69 -1.56
C GLN A 30 -5.93 -40.19 -2.70
N GLN A 31 -4.79 -40.87 -2.90
CA GLN A 31 -4.03 -40.76 -4.13
C GLN A 31 -4.98 -41.15 -5.28
N SER A 32 -5.28 -40.20 -6.14
CA SER A 32 -6.11 -40.44 -7.31
C SER A 32 -5.42 -41.44 -8.26
N GLU A 33 -5.99 -42.63 -8.37
CA GLU A 33 -5.51 -43.64 -9.30
C GLU A 33 -5.85 -43.23 -10.73
N ILE A 34 -4.84 -43.23 -11.63
CA ILE A 34 -5.04 -42.90 -13.04
C ILE A 34 -5.06 -44.20 -13.88
N TYR A 35 -6.08 -44.33 -14.73
CA TYR A 35 -6.24 -45.42 -15.69
C TYR A 35 -6.01 -44.90 -17.11
N THR A 36 -5.16 -45.57 -17.93
CA THR A 36 -4.82 -45.17 -19.28
C THR A 36 -5.10 -46.30 -20.28
N CYS A 37 -5.30 -45.94 -21.55
CA CYS A 37 -5.40 -46.89 -22.62
C CYS A 37 -3.99 -47.25 -23.14
N PRO A 38 -3.61 -48.57 -23.24
CA PRO A 38 -2.30 -48.95 -23.76
C PRO A 38 -2.03 -48.51 -25.21
N MET A 39 -3.08 -48.36 -26.01
CA MET A 39 -3.00 -47.91 -27.42
C MET A 39 -3.18 -46.41 -27.61
N HIS A 40 -3.76 -45.69 -26.62
CA HIS A 40 -4.02 -44.26 -26.64
C HIS A 40 -3.62 -43.67 -25.30
N PRO A 41 -2.32 -43.45 -25.06
CA PRO A 41 -1.82 -42.97 -23.75
C PRO A 41 -2.36 -41.61 -23.32
N GLU A 42 -2.84 -40.81 -24.27
CA GLU A 42 -3.50 -39.53 -24.05
C GLU A 42 -4.90 -39.65 -23.41
N VAL A 43 -5.51 -40.87 -23.48
CA VAL A 43 -6.79 -41.11 -22.81
C VAL A 43 -6.53 -41.54 -21.38
N GLN A 44 -6.80 -40.63 -20.45
CA GLN A 44 -6.66 -40.81 -19.00
C GLN A 44 -8.02 -40.68 -18.30
N SER A 45 -8.26 -41.47 -17.27
CA SER A 45 -9.48 -41.45 -16.45
C SER A 45 -9.15 -41.76 -15.02
N THR A 46 -9.85 -41.13 -14.08
CA THR A 46 -9.78 -41.40 -12.65
C THR A 46 -10.65 -42.60 -12.21
N ARG A 47 -11.36 -43.22 -13.18
CA ARG A 47 -12.21 -44.42 -12.95
C ARG A 47 -11.88 -45.48 -13.95
N PRO A 48 -11.99 -46.78 -13.58
CA PRO A 48 -11.88 -47.86 -14.55
C PRO A 48 -13.00 -47.77 -15.59
N GLY A 49 -12.69 -48.07 -16.85
CA GLY A 49 -13.65 -47.93 -17.93
C GLY A 49 -13.08 -48.41 -19.27
N LYS A 50 -13.78 -48.15 -20.37
CA LYS A 50 -13.33 -48.46 -21.73
C LYS A 50 -12.82 -47.21 -22.44
N CYS A 51 -11.78 -47.33 -23.23
CA CYS A 51 -11.25 -46.28 -24.07
C CYS A 51 -12.28 -45.81 -25.12
N PRO A 52 -12.64 -44.52 -25.16
CA PRO A 52 -13.62 -43.99 -26.11
C PRO A 52 -13.13 -44.03 -27.57
N LYS A 53 -11.80 -44.19 -27.81
CA LYS A 53 -11.23 -44.25 -29.15
C LYS A 53 -11.14 -45.64 -29.72
N CYS A 54 -10.96 -46.69 -28.90
CA CYS A 54 -10.75 -48.08 -29.43
C CYS A 54 -11.52 -49.15 -28.65
N GLY A 55 -12.32 -48.78 -27.61
CA GLY A 55 -13.13 -49.72 -26.85
C GLY A 55 -12.37 -50.62 -25.86
N MET A 56 -11.05 -50.60 -25.84
CA MET A 56 -10.25 -51.40 -24.90
C MET A 56 -10.37 -50.92 -23.45
N THR A 57 -10.26 -51.86 -22.51
CA THR A 57 -10.32 -51.56 -21.09
C THR A 57 -9.09 -50.75 -20.69
N LEU A 58 -9.32 -49.63 -19.96
CA LEU A 58 -8.27 -48.80 -19.39
C LEU A 58 -7.52 -49.54 -18.28
N VAL A 59 -6.19 -49.50 -18.31
CA VAL A 59 -5.30 -50.19 -17.38
C VAL A 59 -4.74 -49.18 -16.37
N LYS A 60 -4.66 -49.59 -15.12
CA LYS A 60 -4.11 -48.80 -14.00
C LYS A 60 -2.63 -48.49 -14.24
N GLN A 61 -2.27 -47.22 -14.28
CA GLN A 61 -0.90 -46.78 -14.47
C GLN A 61 -0.13 -46.92 -13.17
N LYS A 62 0.92 -47.75 -13.12
CA LYS A 62 1.90 -47.77 -12.03
C LYS A 62 2.84 -46.60 -12.18
N LEU A 63 2.73 -45.59 -11.31
CA LEU A 63 3.69 -44.49 -11.21
C LEU A 63 5.06 -45.09 -10.86
N LYS A 64 6.02 -45.04 -11.79
CA LYS A 64 7.43 -45.30 -11.49
C LYS A 64 7.92 -44.18 -10.57
N ALA A 65 8.45 -44.53 -9.40
CA ALA A 65 9.17 -43.61 -8.54
C ALA A 65 10.28 -42.91 -9.32
N PRO A 66 10.54 -41.60 -9.11
CA PRO A 66 11.61 -40.93 -9.81
C PRO A 66 12.95 -41.60 -9.48
N ALA A 67 13.69 -42.00 -10.52
CA ALA A 67 15.00 -42.61 -10.39
C ALA A 67 15.94 -41.64 -9.66
N LYS A 68 16.52 -42.09 -8.53
CA LYS A 68 17.62 -41.40 -7.88
C LYS A 68 18.76 -41.25 -8.90
N GLN A 69 19.13 -40.04 -9.24
CA GLN A 69 20.37 -39.75 -9.98
C GLN A 69 21.54 -40.26 -9.16
N GLN A 70 22.18 -41.32 -9.66
CA GLN A 70 23.46 -41.76 -9.15
C GLN A 70 24.49 -40.70 -9.50
N GLN A 71 25.12 -40.13 -8.47
CA GLN A 71 26.29 -39.30 -8.60
C GLN A 71 27.45 -40.15 -9.12
N ALA A 72 28.06 -39.75 -10.25
CA ALA A 72 29.28 -40.34 -10.76
C ALA A 72 30.46 -40.02 -9.82
N PRO A 73 31.42 -40.94 -9.66
CA PRO A 73 32.54 -40.76 -8.74
C PRO A 73 33.52 -39.69 -9.24
N PRO A 74 34.25 -39.01 -8.35
CA PRO A 74 35.14 -37.90 -8.70
C PRO A 74 36.38 -38.41 -9.49
N LYS A 75 36.59 -37.83 -10.68
CA LYS A 75 37.83 -38.02 -11.43
C LYS A 75 38.99 -37.33 -10.72
N LYS A 76 40.09 -38.11 -10.49
CA LYS A 76 41.36 -37.68 -9.92
C LYS A 76 41.94 -36.48 -10.69
N ALA A 77 42.36 -35.48 -9.94
CA ALA A 77 43.10 -34.31 -10.43
C ALA A 77 44.46 -34.72 -11.05
N VAL A 78 44.65 -34.36 -12.30
CA VAL A 78 45.98 -34.40 -12.96
C VAL A 78 46.61 -33.03 -12.75
N LYS A 79 47.84 -33.04 -12.15
CA LYS A 79 48.69 -31.86 -11.94
C LYS A 79 49.17 -31.33 -13.30
N ALA A 80 48.81 -30.09 -13.64
CA ALA A 80 49.38 -29.33 -14.74
C ALA A 80 50.56 -28.48 -14.21
N LYS A 81 51.69 -28.57 -14.92
CA LYS A 81 52.91 -27.78 -14.68
C LYS A 81 52.72 -26.30 -15.02
N PRO A 82 53.47 -25.38 -14.40
CA PRO A 82 53.41 -23.96 -14.62
C PRO A 82 54.12 -23.55 -15.93
N ALA A 83 53.51 -22.64 -16.70
CA ALA A 83 54.12 -21.96 -17.84
C ALA A 83 54.57 -20.54 -17.43
N PRO A 84 55.55 -19.96 -18.16
CA PRO A 84 56.52 -19.05 -17.56
C PRO A 84 56.08 -17.57 -17.54
N THR A 85 56.68 -16.92 -16.55
CA THR A 85 56.66 -15.47 -16.28
C THR A 85 57.14 -14.66 -17.47
N LYS A 86 56.35 -13.69 -17.91
CA LYS A 86 56.84 -12.59 -18.78
C LYS A 86 56.87 -11.29 -17.99
N GLN A 87 58.06 -10.71 -18.12
CA GLN A 87 58.58 -9.54 -17.45
C GLN A 87 57.77 -8.24 -17.63
N ARG A 88 57.75 -7.51 -16.55
CA ARG A 88 57.38 -6.13 -16.38
C ARG A 88 58.40 -5.22 -17.06
N VAL A 89 57.98 -4.45 -18.07
CA VAL A 89 58.76 -3.32 -18.59
C VAL A 89 58.17 -2.07 -18.00
N GLN A 90 58.98 -1.41 -17.19
CA GLN A 90 58.82 -0.02 -16.76
C GLN A 90 59.12 0.90 -17.93
N GLN A 91 58.26 1.89 -18.22
CA GLN A 91 58.67 3.08 -18.92
C GLN A 91 58.39 4.32 -18.09
N LYS A 92 59.44 5.07 -17.99
CA LYS A 92 59.67 6.30 -17.23
C LYS A 92 58.90 7.49 -17.79
N SER A 93 58.55 8.34 -16.85
CA SER A 93 58.16 9.74 -16.98
C SER A 93 59.21 10.57 -17.79
N ALA A 94 58.68 11.47 -18.62
CA ALA A 94 59.42 12.69 -19.03
C ALA A 94 58.41 13.85 -19.25
N GLN A 95 58.49 14.83 -18.39
CA GLN A 95 58.26 16.29 -18.69
C GLN A 95 59.68 16.85 -18.96
N PRO A 96 59.81 18.10 -19.41
CA PRO A 96 59.00 19.17 -20.01
C PRO A 96 59.72 19.91 -21.17
N ALA A 97 59.03 20.88 -21.80
CA ALA A 97 59.75 22.12 -22.21
C ALA A 97 58.78 23.24 -22.58
N GLN A 98 58.98 24.38 -21.96
CA GLN A 98 58.41 25.72 -22.26
C GLN A 98 59.08 26.32 -23.49
N LYS A 99 58.31 27.21 -24.24
CA LYS A 99 58.69 28.53 -24.69
C LYS A 99 57.53 29.18 -25.50
N LYS A 100 56.99 30.24 -24.90
CA LYS A 100 57.06 31.67 -25.31
C LYS A 100 56.59 31.97 -26.74
N ASP A 101 55.45 32.72 -26.87
CA ASP A 101 55.46 34.16 -27.07
C ASP A 101 54.03 34.70 -27.06
N GLN A 102 53.86 35.82 -26.33
CA GLN A 102 52.71 36.73 -26.39
C GLN A 102 52.88 37.70 -27.50
N PRO A 103 51.78 38.34 -27.98
CA PRO A 103 51.53 39.68 -27.46
C PRO A 103 50.08 40.00 -27.11
N ALA A 104 49.98 40.96 -26.23
CA ALA A 104 48.80 41.50 -25.59
C ALA A 104 47.89 42.27 -26.53
N HIS A 105 46.56 42.26 -26.26
CA HIS A 105 45.73 43.47 -26.38
C HIS A 105 44.42 43.37 -25.55
N LYS A 106 44.32 44.32 -24.60
CA LYS A 106 43.22 45.15 -24.15
C LYS A 106 42.00 44.54 -23.48
N HIS A 107 41.89 44.95 -22.21
CA HIS A 107 40.70 44.95 -21.37
C HIS A 107 39.40 45.37 -22.07
N ALA A 108 38.32 44.54 -21.86
CA ALA A 108 36.95 45.01 -21.88
C ALA A 108 36.21 44.43 -20.66
N GLN A 109 35.58 45.30 -19.88
CA GLN A 109 34.84 45.03 -18.68
C GLN A 109 33.63 44.14 -18.97
N PRO A 110 33.15 43.33 -18.00
CA PRO A 110 31.99 42.49 -18.16
C PRO A 110 30.71 43.32 -18.05
N THR A 111 29.94 43.38 -19.10
CA THR A 111 28.59 43.92 -19.13
C THR A 111 27.65 42.99 -18.34
N LYS A 112 26.96 43.59 -17.37
CA LYS A 112 25.87 42.95 -16.58
C LYS A 112 24.79 42.45 -17.55
N LYS A 113 24.58 41.14 -17.62
CA LYS A 113 23.38 40.55 -18.23
C LYS A 113 22.18 40.75 -17.30
N LYS A 114 21.17 41.48 -17.80
CA LYS A 114 19.82 41.60 -17.22
C LYS A 114 19.17 40.21 -17.14
N PRO A 115 18.29 39.93 -16.13
CA PRO A 115 17.49 38.72 -16.10
C PRO A 115 16.51 38.68 -17.29
N ALA A 116 16.34 37.48 -17.85
CA ALA A 116 15.38 37.25 -18.91
C ALA A 116 13.94 37.44 -18.37
N THR A 117 13.20 38.28 -19.06
CA THR A 117 11.76 38.55 -18.84
C THR A 117 10.96 37.29 -19.15
N PRO A 118 9.90 36.97 -18.37
CA PRO A 118 9.00 35.85 -18.67
C PRO A 118 8.29 36.12 -20.01
N VAL A 119 8.19 35.13 -20.84
CA VAL A 119 7.42 35.17 -22.09
C VAL A 119 5.95 35.33 -21.69
N GLN A 120 5.39 36.50 -22.01
CA GLN A 120 3.96 36.79 -21.90
C GLN A 120 3.21 35.99 -22.98
N ASN A 121 2.15 35.26 -22.54
CA ASN A 121 1.13 34.76 -23.46
C ASN A 121 0.44 35.91 -24.20
N PRO A 122 0.08 35.75 -25.47
CA PRO A 122 -0.61 36.78 -26.23
C PRO A 122 -1.97 37.09 -25.59
N GLU A 123 -2.20 38.40 -25.32
CA GLU A 123 -3.50 38.96 -24.92
C GLU A 123 -4.57 38.61 -25.92
N VAL A 124 -5.61 37.92 -25.43
CA VAL A 124 -6.86 37.78 -26.18
C VAL A 124 -7.68 39.06 -25.98
N LYS A 125 -7.83 39.85 -27.03
CA LYS A 125 -8.70 41.06 -27.07
C LYS A 125 -10.15 40.65 -26.87
N GLU A 126 -10.77 41.15 -25.81
CA GLU A 126 -12.20 41.06 -25.54
C GLU A 126 -13.04 41.67 -26.68
N LYS A 127 -13.99 40.90 -27.20
CA LYS A 127 -15.11 41.42 -28.00
C LYS A 127 -16.39 41.43 -27.11
N PRO A 128 -17.23 42.45 -27.26
CA PRO A 128 -18.43 42.62 -26.42
C PRO A 128 -19.45 41.53 -26.67
N VAL A 129 -20.04 41.04 -25.57
CA VAL A 129 -21.09 39.98 -25.52
C VAL A 129 -22.36 40.53 -26.14
N HIS A 130 -22.76 40.03 -27.29
CA HIS A 130 -24.10 40.16 -27.84
C HIS A 130 -24.98 38.99 -27.34
N LYS A 131 -26.14 39.33 -26.79
CA LYS A 131 -27.23 38.39 -26.46
C LYS A 131 -27.55 37.51 -27.67
N ALA A 132 -27.36 36.20 -27.58
CA ALA A 132 -27.60 35.26 -28.65
C ALA A 132 -29.07 34.92 -28.76
N GLY A 133 -29.69 35.34 -29.86
CA GLY A 133 -30.87 34.68 -30.39
C GLY A 133 -30.50 33.34 -31.00
N HIS A 134 -31.30 32.30 -30.77
CA HIS A 134 -31.09 30.98 -31.37
C HIS A 134 -31.05 31.07 -32.91
N LYS A 135 -29.87 30.95 -33.51
CA LYS A 135 -29.72 30.58 -34.92
C LYS A 135 -29.61 29.05 -35.00
N PRO A 136 -30.19 28.42 -36.04
CA PRO A 136 -29.96 26.98 -36.27
C PRO A 136 -28.48 26.72 -36.46
N GLU A 137 -27.96 25.74 -35.73
CA GLU A 137 -26.56 25.31 -35.84
C GLU A 137 -26.25 24.90 -37.29
N SER A 138 -25.22 25.50 -37.86
CA SER A 138 -24.64 25.01 -39.11
C SER A 138 -24.12 23.58 -38.86
N PRO A 139 -24.15 22.64 -39.82
CA PRO A 139 -23.65 21.27 -39.64
C PRO A 139 -22.22 21.34 -39.17
N ARG A 140 -21.96 20.81 -37.96
CA ARG A 140 -20.61 20.69 -37.42
C ARG A 140 -19.74 19.92 -38.41
N GLN A 141 -18.65 20.51 -38.81
CA GLN A 141 -17.69 19.87 -39.74
C GLN A 141 -17.19 18.58 -39.09
N ALA A 142 -17.28 17.43 -39.82
CA ALA A 142 -16.87 16.13 -39.31
C ALA A 142 -15.41 16.19 -38.83
N TYR A 143 -15.15 15.77 -37.58
CA TYR A 143 -13.81 15.71 -37.04
C TYR A 143 -12.92 14.85 -37.93
N LYS A 144 -11.73 15.34 -38.27
CA LYS A 144 -10.71 14.57 -38.98
C LYS A 144 -9.62 14.15 -38.00
N PRO A 145 -9.46 12.84 -37.77
CA PRO A 145 -8.37 12.32 -36.94
C PRO A 145 -7.00 12.81 -37.39
N ARG A 146 -6.15 13.11 -36.45
CA ARG A 146 -4.79 13.62 -36.71
C ARG A 146 -3.76 12.88 -35.83
N THR A 147 -2.50 12.93 -36.22
CA THR A 147 -1.39 12.54 -35.37
C THR A 147 -1.02 13.74 -34.49
N VAL A 148 -1.12 13.54 -33.16
CA VAL A 148 -0.76 14.57 -32.19
C VAL A 148 0.55 14.15 -31.52
N ARG A 149 1.56 15.01 -31.67
CA ARG A 149 2.90 14.79 -31.14
C ARG A 149 3.12 15.54 -29.85
N TYR A 150 3.75 14.83 -28.86
CA TYR A 150 4.31 15.42 -27.66
C TYR A 150 5.77 14.97 -27.49
N ASP A 151 6.61 15.89 -27.01
CA ASP A 151 7.97 15.62 -26.57
C ASP A 151 8.04 15.85 -25.05
N LEU A 152 8.32 14.77 -24.29
CA LEU A 152 8.38 14.75 -22.84
C LEU A 152 9.83 14.59 -22.37
N TYR A 153 10.40 15.64 -21.81
CA TYR A 153 11.76 15.67 -21.29
C TYR A 153 11.73 15.38 -19.79
N VAL A 154 12.22 14.21 -19.41
CA VAL A 154 12.27 13.74 -18.01
C VAL A 154 13.61 14.13 -17.41
N ARG A 155 13.60 14.92 -16.32
CA ARG A 155 14.80 15.47 -15.68
C ARG A 155 14.72 15.47 -14.18
N ASP A 156 15.86 15.24 -13.52
CA ASP A 156 16.03 15.66 -12.13
C ASP A 156 15.88 17.18 -12.01
N THR A 157 15.15 17.62 -11.02
CA THR A 157 14.91 19.05 -10.76
C THR A 157 14.95 19.37 -9.27
N LEU A 158 14.94 20.65 -8.93
CA LEU A 158 14.79 21.11 -7.56
C LEU A 158 13.46 21.83 -7.41
N VAL A 159 12.68 21.44 -6.43
CA VAL A 159 11.39 22.03 -6.10
C VAL A 159 11.36 22.53 -4.65
N ASN A 160 10.43 23.44 -4.35
CA ASN A 160 10.22 23.95 -2.99
C ASN A 160 8.72 24.10 -2.72
N PHE A 161 8.07 23.02 -2.29
CA PHE A 161 6.64 23.02 -1.89
C PHE A 161 6.43 23.29 -0.40
N THR A 162 7.48 23.11 0.42
CA THR A 162 7.38 23.12 1.90
C THR A 162 8.19 24.23 2.57
N GLY A 163 8.82 25.12 1.78
CA GLY A 163 9.83 26.05 2.26
C GLY A 163 11.26 25.48 2.24
N ARG A 164 11.42 24.21 1.82
CA ARG A 164 12.71 23.52 1.72
C ARG A 164 12.94 23.02 0.31
N THR A 165 14.10 23.31 -0.27
CA THR A 165 14.48 22.83 -1.58
C THR A 165 14.78 21.33 -1.54
N ARG A 166 14.14 20.55 -2.43
CA ARG A 166 14.27 19.10 -2.53
C ARG A 166 14.46 18.66 -3.97
N ARG A 167 15.16 17.53 -4.15
CA ARG A 167 15.24 16.86 -5.46
C ARG A 167 13.90 16.21 -5.78
N ALA A 168 13.52 16.36 -7.04
CA ALA A 168 12.31 15.80 -7.62
C ALA A 168 12.61 15.37 -9.05
N VAL A 169 11.66 14.67 -9.70
CA VAL A 169 11.72 14.36 -11.12
C VAL A 169 10.58 15.09 -11.81
N ALA A 170 10.90 15.95 -12.76
CA ALA A 170 9.91 16.70 -13.51
C ALA A 170 9.86 16.27 -14.98
N ILE A 171 8.69 16.39 -15.60
CA ILE A 171 8.50 16.27 -17.02
C ILE A 171 8.24 17.67 -17.59
N ASN A 172 9.04 18.09 -18.57
CA ASN A 172 9.01 19.43 -19.14
C ASN A 172 9.11 20.54 -18.08
N GLY A 173 9.82 20.26 -16.97
CA GLY A 173 10.12 21.23 -15.93
C GLY A 173 8.97 21.51 -14.94
N SER A 174 7.87 20.77 -14.97
CA SER A 174 6.72 20.96 -14.05
C SER A 174 6.36 19.71 -13.26
N ILE A 175 5.76 19.91 -12.10
CA ILE A 175 5.11 18.91 -11.25
C ILE A 175 3.77 19.51 -10.78
N PRO A 176 2.62 18.87 -11.11
CA PRO A 176 2.50 17.73 -12.03
C PRO A 176 3.03 18.06 -13.43
N ALA A 177 3.34 17.02 -14.17
CA ALA A 177 3.72 17.10 -15.58
C ALA A 177 2.61 17.73 -16.43
N PRO A 178 2.88 18.23 -17.64
CA PRO A 178 1.89 18.85 -18.50
C PRO A 178 0.68 17.93 -18.76
N ALA A 179 -0.53 18.49 -18.76
CA ALA A 179 -1.70 17.76 -19.21
C ALA A 179 -1.60 17.48 -20.73
N LEU A 180 -1.67 16.20 -21.12
CA LEU A 180 -1.71 15.79 -22.50
C LEU A 180 -3.15 15.69 -22.96
N THR A 181 -3.47 16.31 -24.10
CA THR A 181 -4.84 16.36 -24.62
C THR A 181 -4.90 15.81 -26.05
N PHE A 182 -5.83 14.87 -26.26
CA PHE A 182 -6.15 14.28 -27.55
C PHE A 182 -7.65 14.31 -27.78
N THR A 183 -8.07 14.01 -28.98
CA THR A 183 -9.47 13.76 -29.31
C THR A 183 -9.63 12.32 -29.78
N GLN A 184 -10.73 11.66 -29.39
CA GLN A 184 -11.04 10.31 -29.87
C GLN A 184 -10.91 10.20 -31.37
N GLY A 185 -10.18 9.17 -31.85
CA GLY A 185 -9.80 8.99 -33.24
C GLY A 185 -8.38 9.45 -33.58
N ASP A 186 -7.76 10.30 -32.77
CA ASP A 186 -6.38 10.74 -32.99
C ASP A 186 -5.39 9.57 -32.83
N THR A 187 -4.17 9.80 -33.33
CA THR A 187 -3.01 8.94 -33.03
C THR A 187 -2.06 9.70 -32.12
N ALA A 188 -1.79 9.17 -30.94
CA ALA A 188 -0.76 9.67 -30.04
C ALA A 188 0.63 9.32 -30.60
N GLU A 189 1.53 10.28 -30.64
CA GLU A 189 2.95 10.11 -30.95
C GLU A 189 3.76 10.86 -29.89
N ILE A 190 4.22 10.10 -28.85
CA ILE A 190 4.81 10.68 -27.65
C ILE A 190 6.27 10.22 -27.54
N TYR A 191 7.19 11.17 -27.67
CA TYR A 191 8.62 10.94 -27.48
C TYR A 191 8.99 11.24 -26.04
N VAL A 192 9.45 10.22 -25.32
CA VAL A 192 9.95 10.37 -23.94
C VAL A 192 11.47 10.42 -23.98
N HIS A 193 12.03 11.58 -23.67
CA HIS A 193 13.46 11.83 -23.61
C HIS A 193 13.91 11.70 -22.16
N ASN A 194 14.56 10.59 -21.82
CA ASN A 194 15.12 10.37 -20.49
C ASN A 194 16.47 11.09 -20.40
N GLU A 195 16.51 12.24 -19.76
CA GLU A 195 17.74 13.02 -19.54
C GLU A 195 18.36 12.76 -18.14
N MET A 196 17.83 11.78 -17.41
CA MET A 196 18.39 11.37 -16.10
C MET A 196 19.53 10.36 -16.27
N ASP A 197 20.30 10.18 -15.19
CA ASP A 197 21.34 9.14 -15.07
C ASP A 197 20.78 7.76 -14.66
N VAL A 198 19.46 7.64 -14.54
CA VAL A 198 18.76 6.40 -14.15
C VAL A 198 17.71 6.02 -15.19
N GLU A 199 17.35 4.72 -15.21
CA GLU A 199 16.29 4.22 -16.05
C GLU A 199 14.92 4.80 -15.63
N THR A 200 13.99 4.92 -16.57
CA THR A 200 12.62 5.39 -16.36
C THR A 200 11.63 4.64 -17.24
N SER A 201 10.34 4.86 -17.01
CA SER A 201 9.23 4.41 -17.87
C SER A 201 8.05 5.33 -17.68
N ILE A 202 7.09 5.30 -18.60
CA ILE A 202 5.79 5.96 -18.44
C ILE A 202 4.69 4.94 -18.71
N HIS A 203 3.80 4.78 -17.76
CA HIS A 203 2.56 4.05 -17.89
C HIS A 203 1.41 5.01 -18.20
N TRP A 204 0.55 4.61 -19.12
CA TRP A 204 -0.63 5.36 -19.57
C TRP A 204 -1.86 4.76 -18.89
N HIS A 205 -2.14 5.23 -17.70
CA HIS A 205 -3.09 4.63 -16.79
C HIS A 205 -4.52 4.64 -17.33
N GLY A 206 -5.15 3.44 -17.40
CA GLY A 206 -6.50 3.27 -17.90
C GLY A 206 -6.66 3.34 -19.43
N VAL A 207 -5.56 3.40 -20.19
CA VAL A 207 -5.59 3.54 -21.64
C VAL A 207 -5.53 2.19 -22.35
N PHE A 208 -6.40 1.98 -23.34
CA PHE A 208 -6.36 0.84 -24.25
C PHE A 208 -5.32 1.07 -25.35
N LEU A 209 -4.26 0.31 -25.28
CA LEU A 209 -3.12 0.46 -26.17
C LEU A 209 -2.43 -0.91 -26.41
N PRO A 210 -1.60 -1.06 -27.44
CA PRO A 210 -0.82 -2.27 -27.62
C PRO A 210 0.06 -2.56 -26.41
N ASN A 211 0.02 -3.77 -25.85
CA ASN A 211 0.69 -4.20 -24.63
C ASN A 211 2.14 -3.69 -24.47
N ARG A 212 2.93 -3.68 -25.57
CA ARG A 212 4.32 -3.22 -25.56
C ARG A 212 4.49 -1.73 -25.23
N PHE A 213 3.42 -0.93 -25.24
CA PHE A 213 3.41 0.50 -24.93
C PHE A 213 2.79 0.79 -23.55
N ASP A 214 2.40 -0.23 -22.81
CA ASP A 214 1.79 -0.09 -21.48
C ASP A 214 2.71 0.55 -20.43
N GLY A 215 4.02 0.42 -20.59
CA GLY A 215 5.00 1.17 -19.80
C GLY A 215 5.51 0.50 -18.55
N VAL A 216 5.16 -0.77 -18.29
CA VAL A 216 5.67 -1.50 -17.12
C VAL A 216 7.05 -2.10 -17.40
N PRO A 217 8.12 -1.67 -16.69
CA PRO A 217 9.47 -2.18 -16.90
C PRO A 217 9.55 -3.70 -16.73
N TRP A 218 10.20 -4.34 -17.69
CA TRP A 218 10.47 -5.77 -17.70
C TRP A 218 9.23 -6.69 -17.75
N LEU A 219 8.03 -6.11 -17.80
CA LEU A 219 6.80 -6.85 -18.05
C LEU A 219 6.27 -6.61 -19.45
N THR A 220 6.10 -5.36 -19.86
CA THR A 220 5.56 -4.96 -21.17
C THR A 220 6.61 -4.33 -22.07
N GLN A 221 7.66 -3.71 -21.52
CA GLN A 221 8.78 -3.12 -22.26
C GLN A 221 10.08 -3.13 -21.45
N LYS A 222 11.21 -2.86 -22.11
CA LYS A 222 12.43 -2.49 -21.39
C LYS A 222 12.28 -1.09 -20.82
N PRO A 223 12.88 -0.79 -19.65
CA PRO A 223 12.94 0.58 -19.18
C PRO A 223 13.69 1.48 -20.17
N ILE A 224 13.31 2.75 -20.23
CA ILE A 224 13.98 3.77 -21.04
C ILE A 224 15.32 4.09 -20.38
N LYS A 225 16.40 3.78 -21.07
CA LYS A 225 17.77 3.93 -20.55
C LYS A 225 18.10 5.41 -20.28
N PRO A 226 19.11 5.68 -19.42
CA PRO A 226 19.68 7.00 -19.28
C PRO A 226 20.04 7.62 -20.65
N HIS A 227 19.77 8.92 -20.80
CA HIS A 227 20.12 9.71 -21.99
C HIS A 227 19.64 9.10 -23.31
N SER A 228 18.46 8.45 -23.29
CA SER A 228 17.85 7.85 -24.47
C SER A 228 16.41 8.29 -24.66
N THR A 229 15.89 8.11 -25.87
CA THR A 229 14.52 8.45 -26.23
C THR A 229 13.75 7.18 -26.56
N TYR A 230 12.49 7.12 -26.11
CA TYR A 230 11.55 6.05 -26.47
C TYR A 230 10.30 6.66 -27.08
N LEU A 231 9.77 6.04 -28.15
CA LEU A 231 8.55 6.47 -28.83
C LEU A 231 7.38 5.58 -28.43
N TYR A 232 6.36 6.18 -27.82
CA TYR A 232 5.04 5.60 -27.67
C TYR A 232 4.14 6.06 -28.83
N LYS A 233 3.56 5.12 -29.58
CA LYS A 233 2.68 5.42 -30.70
C LYS A 233 1.49 4.49 -30.73
N PHE A 234 0.30 5.06 -30.45
CA PHE A 234 -0.94 4.29 -30.37
C PHE A 234 -2.15 5.11 -30.75
N PRO A 235 -3.25 4.47 -31.24
CA PRO A 235 -4.50 5.16 -31.54
C PRO A 235 -5.24 5.51 -30.25
N ILE A 236 -5.94 6.66 -30.24
CA ILE A 236 -6.84 7.07 -29.16
C ILE A 236 -8.25 6.57 -29.52
N ILE A 237 -8.64 5.41 -28.97
CA ILE A 237 -9.92 4.75 -29.27
C ILE A 237 -11.02 5.06 -28.27
N GLN A 238 -10.66 5.60 -27.10
CA GLN A 238 -11.52 5.91 -25.97
C GLN A 238 -11.55 7.43 -25.71
N ASN A 239 -12.44 7.87 -24.85
CA ASN A 239 -12.52 9.26 -24.37
C ASN A 239 -12.58 9.26 -22.85
N GLY A 240 -12.40 10.41 -22.20
CA GLY A 240 -12.51 10.56 -20.75
C GLY A 240 -11.27 11.19 -20.11
N THR A 241 -11.26 11.14 -18.79
CA THR A 241 -10.16 11.65 -17.95
C THR A 241 -9.31 10.49 -17.46
N TYR A 242 -8.04 10.54 -17.80
CA TYR A 242 -7.01 9.58 -17.46
C TYR A 242 -5.80 10.32 -16.90
N TRP A 243 -4.71 9.59 -16.65
CA TRP A 243 -3.46 10.16 -16.23
C TRP A 243 -2.28 9.30 -16.71
N TYR A 244 -1.08 9.80 -16.53
CA TYR A 244 0.14 9.06 -16.83
C TYR A 244 1.16 9.27 -15.73
N HIS A 245 1.95 8.25 -15.44
CA HIS A 245 2.94 8.30 -14.39
C HIS A 245 4.09 7.33 -14.65
N SER A 246 5.17 7.49 -13.89
CA SER A 246 6.27 6.53 -13.96
C SER A 246 5.90 5.23 -13.26
N HIS A 247 6.23 4.11 -13.89
CA HIS A 247 6.16 2.79 -13.28
C HIS A 247 7.56 2.26 -12.91
N SER A 248 8.53 3.16 -12.68
CA SER A 248 9.92 2.82 -12.32
C SER A 248 10.22 3.21 -10.89
N ALA A 249 10.38 2.22 -10.01
CA ALA A 249 10.71 2.40 -8.61
C ALA A 249 9.79 3.44 -7.90
N PHE A 250 10.36 4.51 -7.36
CA PHE A 250 9.62 5.56 -6.63
C PHE A 250 9.52 6.88 -7.41
N GLN A 251 9.66 6.86 -8.74
CA GLN A 251 9.66 8.09 -9.54
C GLN A 251 8.29 8.79 -9.56
N GLU A 252 7.20 8.03 -9.46
CA GLU A 252 5.84 8.55 -9.25
C GLU A 252 5.80 9.46 -8.02
N GLN A 253 6.17 8.97 -6.84
CA GLN A 253 6.26 9.80 -5.62
C GLN A 253 7.22 10.97 -5.75
N SER A 254 8.20 10.89 -6.65
CA SER A 254 9.18 11.95 -6.88
C SER A 254 8.69 13.05 -7.83
N GLY A 255 7.46 12.94 -8.40
CA GLY A 255 6.84 13.97 -9.24
C GLY A 255 6.55 13.57 -10.68
N MET A 256 6.84 12.34 -11.10
CA MET A 256 6.59 11.87 -12.47
C MET A 256 5.14 11.42 -12.70
N TYR A 257 4.21 12.34 -12.74
CA TYR A 257 2.81 12.11 -13.04
C TYR A 257 2.17 13.35 -13.68
N GLY A 258 1.12 13.15 -14.50
CA GLY A 258 0.37 14.21 -15.16
C GLY A 258 -0.99 13.75 -15.68
N ALA A 259 -1.90 14.68 -15.91
CA ALA A 259 -3.22 14.40 -16.47
C ALA A 259 -3.16 14.01 -17.95
N LEU A 260 -4.04 13.12 -18.38
CA LEU A 260 -4.21 12.68 -19.76
C LEU A 260 -5.69 12.79 -20.12
N ILE A 261 -6.03 13.67 -21.04
CA ILE A 261 -7.40 14.01 -21.38
C ILE A 261 -7.72 13.58 -22.81
N PHE A 262 -8.71 12.73 -22.97
CA PHE A 262 -9.23 12.33 -24.27
C PHE A 262 -10.62 12.94 -24.48
N ASN A 263 -10.74 13.97 -25.32
CA ASN A 263 -12.00 14.63 -25.60
C ASN A 263 -12.87 13.77 -26.53
N LYS A 264 -14.17 13.83 -26.35
CA LYS A 264 -15.14 13.29 -27.31
C LYS A 264 -15.14 14.13 -28.57
N VAL A 265 -15.41 13.50 -29.73
CA VAL A 265 -15.50 14.21 -31.02
C VAL A 265 -16.54 15.32 -30.99
N ASN A 266 -17.64 15.14 -30.27
CA ASN A 266 -18.75 16.09 -30.17
C ASN A 266 -19.02 16.48 -28.70
N GLU A 267 -17.97 16.66 -27.89
CA GLU A 267 -18.16 17.11 -26.51
C GLU A 267 -18.83 18.47 -26.47
N PRO A 268 -19.85 18.69 -25.61
CA PRO A 268 -20.45 20.00 -25.42
C PRO A 268 -19.37 21.04 -25.05
N ASP A 269 -19.52 22.27 -25.56
CA ASP A 269 -18.63 23.37 -25.18
C ASP A 269 -18.93 23.81 -23.74
N MET A 270 -18.21 23.21 -22.81
CA MET A 270 -18.31 23.47 -21.38
C MET A 270 -16.91 23.73 -20.81
N PRO A 271 -16.75 24.75 -19.96
CA PRO A 271 -15.47 24.98 -19.29
C PRO A 271 -15.04 23.73 -18.51
N ALA A 272 -13.85 23.22 -18.80
CA ALA A 272 -13.30 22.05 -18.15
C ALA A 272 -11.89 22.33 -17.60
N ILE A 273 -11.63 21.92 -16.35
CA ILE A 273 -10.35 22.15 -15.66
C ILE A 273 -9.77 20.78 -15.27
N PRO A 274 -8.60 20.39 -15.80
CA PRO A 274 -7.85 19.27 -15.27
C PRO A 274 -7.33 19.59 -13.85
N ILE A 275 -7.58 18.69 -12.92
CA ILE A 275 -7.11 18.78 -11.53
C ILE A 275 -6.31 17.54 -11.21
N VAL A 276 -5.06 17.71 -10.86
CA VAL A 276 -4.21 16.63 -10.34
C VAL A 276 -3.98 16.89 -8.85
N LEU A 277 -4.57 16.04 -8.01
CA LEU A 277 -4.30 15.99 -6.59
C LEU A 277 -3.05 15.15 -6.36
N SER A 278 -2.19 15.57 -5.43
CA SER A 278 -1.00 14.80 -5.12
C SER A 278 -0.54 15.01 -3.68
N ASP A 279 0.19 14.03 -3.19
CA ASP A 279 0.89 14.07 -1.92
C ASP A 279 2.38 14.36 -2.14
N TRP A 280 2.98 15.11 -1.22
CA TRP A 280 4.38 15.48 -1.29
C TRP A 280 5.10 15.22 0.02
N THR A 281 6.28 14.60 -0.08
CA THR A 281 7.21 14.43 1.03
C THR A 281 8.58 15.01 0.69
N ASP A 282 9.18 15.70 1.66
CA ASP A 282 10.56 16.18 1.58
C ASP A 282 11.61 15.07 1.76
N ARG A 283 11.15 13.85 2.03
CA ARG A 283 12.01 12.70 2.26
C ARG A 283 12.30 11.99 0.96
N ASN A 284 13.44 11.30 0.90
CA ASN A 284 13.67 10.36 -0.18
C ASN A 284 12.64 9.21 -0.10
N PRO A 285 11.88 8.91 -1.16
CA PRO A 285 10.88 7.85 -1.13
C PRO A 285 11.43 6.47 -0.74
N LYS A 286 12.71 6.18 -1.03
CA LYS A 286 13.37 4.96 -0.54
C LYS A 286 13.51 4.94 0.99
N GLU A 287 13.74 6.09 1.62
CA GLU A 287 13.75 6.20 3.08
C GLU A 287 12.35 6.08 3.68
N VAL A 288 11.32 6.59 2.98
CA VAL A 288 9.91 6.37 3.36
C VAL A 288 9.63 4.88 3.39
N TYR A 289 9.91 4.18 2.30
CA TYR A 289 9.68 2.73 2.20
C TYR A 289 10.49 1.95 3.25
N ARG A 290 11.75 2.31 3.49
CA ARG A 290 12.55 1.72 4.56
C ARG A 290 11.92 1.92 5.93
N SER A 291 11.45 3.14 6.23
CA SER A 291 10.77 3.45 7.51
C SER A 291 9.50 2.63 7.70
N LEU A 292 8.70 2.43 6.64
CA LEU A 292 7.53 1.56 6.66
C LEU A 292 7.93 0.10 6.93
N ARG A 293 9.02 -0.39 6.32
CA ARG A 293 9.53 -1.75 6.48
C ARG A 293 10.17 -2.01 7.84
N SER A 294 10.60 -0.98 8.56
CA SER A 294 11.24 -1.10 9.88
C SER A 294 10.26 -0.94 11.05
N ALA A 295 8.93 -0.97 10.80
CA ALA A 295 7.89 -0.78 11.82
C ALA A 295 8.07 0.51 12.64
N ASN A 296 8.53 1.60 12.02
CA ASN A 296 8.82 2.85 12.70
C ASN A 296 7.53 3.66 12.93
N ASP A 297 7.20 3.95 14.18
CA ASP A 297 6.00 4.71 14.58
C ASP A 297 6.03 6.21 14.20
N TRP A 298 7.09 6.69 13.58
CA TRP A 298 7.27 8.12 13.35
C TRP A 298 6.16 8.78 12.54
N PHE A 299 5.65 8.10 11.52
CA PHE A 299 4.53 8.60 10.72
C PHE A 299 3.25 8.73 11.55
N SER A 300 2.92 7.71 12.36
CA SER A 300 1.78 7.75 13.28
C SER A 300 1.91 8.86 14.33
N ILE A 301 3.13 9.10 14.84
CA ILE A 301 3.41 10.22 15.75
C ILE A 301 3.15 11.57 15.06
N GLN A 302 3.59 11.74 13.82
CA GLN A 302 3.41 13.00 13.08
C GLN A 302 1.93 13.28 12.76
N LYS A 303 1.17 12.27 12.37
CA LYS A 303 -0.27 12.36 12.10
C LYS A 303 -1.11 12.49 13.37
N GLY A 304 -0.55 12.16 14.54
CA GLY A 304 -1.32 12.06 15.79
C GLY A 304 -2.23 10.85 15.83
N ALA A 305 -1.89 9.79 15.07
CA ALA A 305 -2.62 8.54 14.98
C ALA A 305 -2.17 7.49 16.00
N THR A 306 -1.22 7.80 16.88
CA THR A 306 -0.73 6.89 17.93
C THR A 306 -1.83 6.56 18.93
N GLN A 307 -1.91 5.31 19.35
CA GLN A 307 -2.91 4.80 20.30
C GLN A 307 -2.19 4.22 21.52
N GLY A 308 -1.63 5.10 22.36
CA GLY A 308 -0.92 4.72 23.56
C GLY A 308 -1.83 4.37 24.74
N TYR A 309 -1.30 3.65 25.74
CA TYR A 309 -2.05 3.25 26.93
C TYR A 309 -2.57 4.44 27.73
N ALA A 310 -1.76 5.49 27.93
CA ALA A 310 -2.19 6.70 28.64
C ALA A 310 -3.37 7.39 27.95
N GLU A 311 -3.37 7.42 26.61
CA GLU A 311 -4.48 7.97 25.84
C GLU A 311 -5.72 7.09 25.93
N ALA A 312 -5.55 5.77 25.82
CA ALA A 312 -6.64 4.80 25.97
C ALA A 312 -7.32 4.91 27.36
N ILE A 313 -6.54 5.04 28.43
CA ILE A 313 -7.05 5.26 29.79
C ILE A 313 -7.84 6.56 29.85
N ARG A 314 -7.23 7.67 29.39
CA ARG A 314 -7.86 9.02 29.46
C ARG A 314 -9.17 9.08 28.68
N LYS A 315 -9.28 8.36 27.56
CA LYS A 315 -10.47 8.33 26.69
C LYS A 315 -11.45 7.21 27.04
N GLY A 316 -11.17 6.35 28.04
CA GLY A 316 -12.04 5.25 28.45
C GLY A 316 -11.95 3.98 27.57
N TYR A 317 -10.90 3.83 26.74
CA TYR A 317 -10.70 2.70 25.84
C TYR A 317 -9.62 1.72 26.29
N PHE A 318 -9.27 1.67 27.58
CA PHE A 318 -8.23 0.77 28.09
C PHE A 318 -8.52 -0.70 27.76
N GLY A 319 -9.75 -1.17 28.00
CA GLY A 319 -10.16 -2.54 27.69
C GLY A 319 -10.11 -2.84 26.17
N THR A 320 -10.49 -1.85 25.35
CA THR A 320 -10.38 -1.93 23.88
C THR A 320 -8.92 -2.11 23.45
N LYS A 321 -8.01 -1.30 24.00
CA LYS A 321 -6.57 -1.41 23.72
C LYS A 321 -5.99 -2.75 24.12
N LEU A 322 -6.34 -3.24 25.31
CA LEU A 322 -5.89 -4.54 25.81
C LEU A 322 -6.40 -5.69 24.92
N LYS A 323 -7.70 -5.67 24.54
CA LYS A 323 -8.29 -6.66 23.62
C LYS A 323 -7.62 -6.65 22.25
N ASN A 324 -7.27 -5.47 21.74
CA ASN A 324 -6.54 -5.29 20.48
C ASN A 324 -5.18 -6.00 20.51
N GLU A 325 -4.37 -5.72 21.51
CA GLU A 325 -3.05 -6.36 21.67
C GLU A 325 -3.14 -7.85 21.95
N TRP A 326 -4.18 -8.30 22.70
CA TRP A 326 -4.46 -9.72 22.89
C TRP A 326 -4.69 -10.43 21.57
N LYS A 327 -5.37 -9.79 20.63
CA LYS A 327 -5.58 -10.29 19.25
C LYS A 327 -4.36 -10.08 18.34
N ARG A 328 -3.22 -9.62 18.86
CA ARG A 328 -1.97 -9.35 18.12
C ARG A 328 -2.11 -8.27 17.06
N MET A 329 -3.04 -7.34 17.26
CA MET A 329 -3.25 -6.22 16.36
C MET A 329 -2.38 -5.04 16.77
N THR A 330 -1.84 -4.34 15.80
CA THR A 330 -1.14 -3.07 16.00
C THR A 330 -2.12 -1.90 16.10
N ALA A 331 -1.61 -0.69 16.25
CA ALA A 331 -2.42 0.53 16.16
C ALA A 331 -3.10 0.61 14.79
N MET A 332 -4.36 1.07 14.76
CA MET A 332 -5.07 1.36 13.51
C MET A 332 -4.51 2.60 12.84
N ASP A 333 -4.41 2.56 11.53
CA ASP A 333 -4.14 3.74 10.72
C ASP A 333 -4.90 3.64 9.38
N VAL A 334 -5.24 4.76 8.78
CA VAL A 334 -5.94 4.83 7.48
C VAL A 334 -4.98 5.25 6.36
N SER A 335 -3.76 5.65 6.68
CA SER A 335 -2.73 6.02 5.72
C SER A 335 -1.35 5.62 6.23
N ASP A 336 -0.44 5.27 5.33
CA ASP A 336 0.90 4.80 5.69
C ASP A 336 1.84 5.95 6.06
N VAL A 337 1.81 7.02 5.28
CA VAL A 337 2.82 8.09 5.28
C VAL A 337 2.25 9.38 5.85
N ALA A 338 3.03 10.07 6.66
CA ALA A 338 2.76 11.47 7.02
C ALA A 338 3.43 12.38 6.00
N TYR A 339 2.62 12.94 5.10
CA TYR A 339 3.08 13.86 4.06
C TYR A 339 3.23 15.28 4.57
N GLU A 340 4.25 15.99 4.09
CA GLU A 340 4.50 17.38 4.45
C GLU A 340 3.52 18.33 3.75
N LYS A 341 3.02 17.97 2.54
CA LYS A 341 2.07 18.79 1.77
C LYS A 341 1.14 17.93 0.92
N PHE A 342 -0.07 18.46 0.68
CA PHE A 342 -0.96 18.02 -0.37
C PHE A 342 -1.12 19.15 -1.38
N LEU A 343 -1.17 18.81 -2.66
CA LEU A 343 -1.12 19.80 -3.73
C LEU A 343 -2.27 19.59 -4.71
N THR A 344 -2.82 20.70 -5.19
CA THR A 344 -3.73 20.78 -6.32
C THR A 344 -3.00 21.44 -7.48
N ASN A 345 -2.75 20.69 -8.56
CA ASN A 345 -1.96 21.16 -9.72
C ASN A 345 -0.58 21.75 -9.30
N GLY A 346 0.09 21.12 -8.33
CA GLY A 346 1.39 21.55 -7.85
C GLY A 346 1.38 22.74 -6.87
N GLN A 347 0.21 23.19 -6.44
CA GLN A 347 0.02 24.31 -5.50
C GLN A 347 -0.73 23.86 -4.25
N ASP A 348 -0.43 24.49 -3.12
CA ASP A 348 -1.18 24.29 -1.88
C ASP A 348 -2.63 24.80 -2.03
N ILE A 349 -2.78 25.95 -2.70
CA ILE A 349 -4.03 26.59 -3.05
C ILE A 349 -3.95 27.03 -4.51
N ALA A 350 -4.81 26.48 -5.35
CA ALA A 350 -5.00 26.92 -6.74
C ALA A 350 -6.21 27.85 -6.86
N GLU A 351 -6.19 28.79 -7.77
CA GLU A 351 -7.30 29.74 -8.00
C GLU A 351 -7.63 29.89 -9.47
N GLN A 352 -8.94 29.93 -9.78
CA GLN A 352 -9.49 30.22 -11.10
C GLN A 352 -10.57 31.31 -10.97
N THR A 353 -10.19 32.56 -11.27
CA THR A 353 -11.00 33.73 -10.92
C THR A 353 -11.89 34.25 -12.05
N HIS A 354 -11.93 33.60 -13.21
CA HIS A 354 -12.68 34.06 -14.37
C HIS A 354 -14.15 33.63 -14.41
N PHE A 355 -14.56 32.71 -13.52
CA PHE A 355 -15.92 32.21 -13.42
C PHE A 355 -16.83 33.19 -12.67
N THR A 356 -18.13 33.16 -13.02
CA THR A 356 -19.18 34.05 -12.49
C THR A 356 -20.40 33.24 -12.04
N ALA A 357 -21.36 33.89 -11.38
CA ALA A 357 -22.62 33.28 -10.95
C ALA A 357 -23.34 32.59 -12.12
N GLY A 358 -23.83 31.39 -11.90
CA GLY A 358 -24.51 30.55 -12.89
C GLY A 358 -23.59 29.69 -13.75
N ASP A 359 -22.30 29.94 -13.76
CA ASP A 359 -21.35 29.08 -14.49
C ASP A 359 -21.29 27.69 -13.87
N THR A 360 -21.38 26.69 -14.75
CA THR A 360 -21.12 25.27 -14.39
C THR A 360 -19.80 24.85 -15.00
N VAL A 361 -18.93 24.32 -14.18
CA VAL A 361 -17.54 23.94 -14.53
C VAL A 361 -17.37 22.45 -14.38
N LYS A 362 -16.81 21.79 -15.40
CA LYS A 362 -16.37 20.39 -15.32
C LYS A 362 -14.97 20.31 -14.70
N LEU A 363 -14.87 19.70 -13.55
CA LEU A 363 -13.60 19.40 -12.90
C LEU A 363 -13.20 17.98 -13.30
N ARG A 364 -12.09 17.84 -14.04
CA ARG A 364 -11.51 16.54 -14.43
C ARG A 364 -10.46 16.17 -13.39
N VAL A 365 -10.91 15.49 -12.33
CA VAL A 365 -10.11 15.22 -11.14
C VAL A 365 -9.35 13.92 -11.27
N VAL A 366 -8.05 13.97 -11.07
CA VAL A 366 -7.13 12.84 -11.00
C VAL A 366 -6.53 12.78 -9.61
N ASN A 367 -6.57 11.65 -8.93
CA ASN A 367 -5.76 11.44 -7.74
C ASN A 367 -4.41 10.82 -8.13
N GLY A 368 -3.42 11.67 -8.35
CA GLY A 368 -2.03 11.30 -8.62
C GLY A 368 -1.17 11.19 -7.35
N GLY A 369 -1.79 11.06 -6.17
CA GLY A 369 -1.10 10.81 -4.91
C GLY A 369 -0.60 9.37 -4.83
N ALA A 370 0.65 9.18 -4.38
CA ALA A 370 1.26 7.86 -4.31
C ALA A 370 0.60 6.93 -3.27
N SER A 371 -0.05 7.48 -2.22
CA SER A 371 -0.75 6.68 -1.22
C SER A 371 -1.93 7.38 -0.53
N THR A 372 -2.23 8.63 -0.88
CA THR A 372 -3.23 9.42 -0.16
C THR A 372 -4.60 9.32 -0.81
N TYR A 373 -5.59 8.95 -0.02
CA TYR A 373 -7.01 9.14 -0.34
C TYR A 373 -7.44 10.56 -0.01
N PHE A 374 -8.29 11.18 -0.85
CA PHE A 374 -8.81 12.51 -0.60
C PHE A 374 -10.33 12.54 -0.51
N TRP A 375 -10.86 13.13 0.56
CA TRP A 375 -12.24 13.54 0.65
C TRP A 375 -12.43 14.83 -0.13
N LEU A 376 -13.33 14.82 -1.12
CA LEU A 376 -13.67 15.98 -1.95
C LEU A 376 -14.98 16.56 -1.48
N THR A 377 -14.99 17.89 -1.26
CA THR A 377 -16.17 18.68 -0.90
C THR A 377 -16.14 20.02 -1.62
N TYR A 378 -17.32 20.58 -1.88
CA TYR A 378 -17.46 21.90 -2.52
C TYR A 378 -18.36 22.82 -1.69
N SER A 379 -18.01 24.11 -1.60
CA SER A 379 -18.75 25.06 -0.78
C SER A 379 -19.89 25.78 -1.49
N GLY A 380 -20.02 25.63 -2.82
CA GLY A 380 -21.00 26.35 -3.62
C GLY A 380 -22.32 25.61 -3.78
N SER A 381 -22.25 24.37 -4.26
CA SER A 381 -23.43 23.54 -4.59
C SER A 381 -23.14 22.10 -4.22
N LYS A 382 -24.08 21.19 -4.48
CA LYS A 382 -23.74 19.75 -4.56
C LYS A 382 -22.76 19.51 -5.71
N ILE A 383 -22.05 18.42 -5.61
CA ILE A 383 -21.17 17.93 -6.66
C ILE A 383 -21.98 16.93 -7.50
N THR A 384 -22.02 17.11 -8.82
CA THR A 384 -22.63 16.13 -9.72
C THR A 384 -21.55 15.30 -10.37
N VAL A 385 -21.53 14.01 -10.08
CA VAL A 385 -20.58 13.03 -10.70
C VAL A 385 -21.15 12.63 -12.05
N VAL A 386 -20.38 12.80 -13.12
CA VAL A 386 -20.78 12.48 -14.51
C VAL A 386 -19.84 11.51 -15.22
N GLY A 387 -18.72 11.19 -14.60
CA GLY A 387 -17.76 10.21 -15.12
C GLY A 387 -16.82 9.72 -14.03
N ASN A 388 -16.31 8.50 -14.21
CA ASN A 388 -15.30 7.89 -13.37
C ASN A 388 -14.36 7.01 -14.21
N ASP A 389 -13.08 7.03 -13.92
CA ASP A 389 -12.02 6.26 -14.58
C ASP A 389 -12.13 6.30 -16.13
N GLY A 390 -12.40 7.52 -16.66
CA GLY A 390 -12.56 7.74 -18.10
C GLY A 390 -13.94 7.37 -18.68
N ASN A 391 -14.80 6.69 -17.93
CA ASN A 391 -16.09 6.21 -18.36
C ASN A 391 -17.23 7.14 -17.89
N ASP A 392 -18.23 7.37 -18.74
CA ASP A 392 -19.41 8.14 -18.37
C ASP A 392 -20.29 7.36 -17.38
N VAL A 393 -20.95 8.11 -16.50
CA VAL A 393 -22.01 7.60 -15.63
C VAL A 393 -23.24 8.49 -15.70
N GLU A 394 -24.41 7.93 -15.40
CA GLU A 394 -25.60 8.75 -15.20
C GLU A 394 -25.34 9.77 -14.08
N PRO A 395 -25.74 11.03 -14.22
CA PRO A 395 -25.44 12.07 -13.23
C PRO A 395 -25.91 11.72 -11.82
N VAL A 396 -25.01 11.79 -10.84
CA VAL A 396 -25.29 11.53 -9.43
C VAL A 396 -24.90 12.74 -8.60
N GLU A 397 -25.87 13.33 -7.88
CA GLU A 397 -25.62 14.46 -6.99
C GLU A 397 -25.23 14.00 -5.59
N VAL A 398 -24.08 14.49 -5.10
CA VAL A 398 -23.54 14.16 -3.78
C VAL A 398 -23.06 15.41 -3.04
N ASP A 399 -22.97 15.32 -1.72
CA ASP A 399 -22.38 16.38 -0.89
C ASP A 399 -20.86 16.21 -0.78
N ARG A 400 -20.38 14.95 -0.90
CA ARG A 400 -18.97 14.61 -0.83
C ARG A 400 -18.69 13.25 -1.48
N LEU A 401 -17.42 13.04 -1.84
CA LEU A 401 -16.91 11.74 -2.27
C LEU A 401 -15.48 11.56 -1.77
N ILE A 402 -15.03 10.31 -1.68
CA ILE A 402 -13.62 9.98 -1.50
C ILE A 402 -13.07 9.52 -2.85
N ILE A 403 -11.84 9.93 -3.17
CA ILE A 403 -11.13 9.51 -4.36
C ILE A 403 -9.86 8.76 -3.95
N ALA A 404 -9.75 7.50 -4.37
CA ALA A 404 -8.60 6.65 -4.10
C ALA A 404 -7.40 7.02 -4.98
N PRO A 405 -6.15 6.66 -4.60
CA PRO A 405 -5.01 6.73 -5.49
C PRO A 405 -5.31 6.10 -6.85
N ALA A 406 -4.97 6.80 -7.93
CA ALA A 406 -5.19 6.48 -9.32
C ALA A 406 -6.62 6.60 -9.87
N GLU A 407 -7.64 6.74 -9.04
CA GLU A 407 -8.99 7.01 -9.55
C GLU A 407 -9.07 8.37 -10.25
N THR A 408 -9.99 8.46 -11.21
CA THR A 408 -10.36 9.73 -11.82
C THR A 408 -11.88 9.93 -11.77
N TYR A 409 -12.31 11.20 -11.63
CA TYR A 409 -13.71 11.59 -11.67
C TYR A 409 -13.92 12.83 -12.52
N ASP A 410 -14.95 12.83 -13.34
CA ASP A 410 -15.50 14.03 -13.98
C ASP A 410 -16.66 14.55 -13.13
N LEU A 411 -16.49 15.75 -12.57
CA LEU A 411 -17.39 16.37 -11.62
C LEU A 411 -17.92 17.69 -12.18
N LEU A 412 -19.23 17.94 -12.07
CA LEU A 412 -19.82 19.24 -12.37
C LEU A 412 -20.05 19.99 -11.05
N VAL A 413 -19.62 21.24 -11.02
CA VAL A 413 -19.87 22.17 -9.91
C VAL A 413 -20.39 23.49 -10.48
N THR A 414 -21.38 24.08 -9.81
CA THR A 414 -22.02 25.34 -10.22
C THR A 414 -21.68 26.42 -9.20
N LEU A 415 -21.39 27.63 -9.68
CA LEU A 415 -21.18 28.79 -8.83
C LEU A 415 -22.55 29.47 -8.61
N PRO A 416 -23.16 29.40 -7.40
CA PRO A 416 -24.51 29.97 -7.18
C PRO A 416 -24.54 31.49 -7.31
N GLU A 417 -23.52 32.18 -6.83
CA GLU A 417 -23.43 33.63 -6.77
C GLU A 417 -22.02 34.10 -7.18
N ASN A 418 -21.87 35.44 -7.34
CA ASN A 418 -20.56 36.05 -7.62
C ASN A 418 -19.64 36.08 -6.37
N MET A 419 -19.26 34.90 -5.90
CA MET A 419 -18.34 34.66 -4.78
C MET A 419 -17.24 33.73 -5.23
N GLN A 420 -16.23 33.55 -4.37
CA GLN A 420 -15.15 32.57 -4.60
C GLN A 420 -15.42 31.34 -3.74
N TYR A 421 -15.67 30.20 -4.39
CA TYR A 421 -16.05 28.95 -3.75
C TYR A 421 -14.87 27.98 -3.67
N GLU A 422 -14.74 27.30 -2.53
CA GLU A 422 -13.67 26.33 -2.30
C GLU A 422 -14.11 24.92 -2.72
N PHE A 423 -13.37 24.34 -3.67
CA PHE A 423 -13.31 22.91 -3.88
C PHE A 423 -12.16 22.36 -3.05
N LEU A 424 -12.49 21.62 -1.99
CA LEU A 424 -11.58 21.19 -0.95
C LEU A 424 -11.29 19.71 -1.06
N ALA A 425 -9.99 19.35 -1.11
CA ALA A 425 -9.50 18.00 -0.96
C ALA A 425 -8.86 17.84 0.44
N THR A 426 -9.41 16.95 1.25
CA THR A 426 -8.92 16.64 2.61
C THR A 426 -8.36 15.23 2.63
N ALA A 427 -7.11 15.05 3.06
CA ALA A 427 -6.54 13.72 3.23
C ALA A 427 -7.39 12.86 4.18
N GLU A 428 -7.52 11.57 3.92
CA GLU A 428 -8.37 10.67 4.71
C GLU A 428 -7.98 10.68 6.19
N ASP A 429 -6.69 10.71 6.51
CA ASP A 429 -6.16 10.78 7.88
C ASP A 429 -6.39 12.13 8.58
N ARG A 430 -6.98 13.10 7.89
CA ARG A 430 -7.29 14.46 8.40
C ARG A 430 -6.05 15.26 8.80
N SER A 431 -4.86 14.86 8.30
CA SER A 431 -3.60 15.56 8.65
C SER A 431 -3.51 16.94 8.03
N ASN A 432 -3.95 17.09 6.75
CA ASN A 432 -3.92 18.36 6.03
C ASN A 432 -4.88 18.36 4.83
N THR A 433 -4.95 19.48 4.11
CA THR A 433 -5.86 19.74 2.98
C THR A 433 -5.14 20.48 1.87
N THR A 434 -5.70 20.42 0.65
CA THR A 434 -5.38 21.29 -0.49
C THR A 434 -6.67 21.76 -1.14
N SER A 435 -6.69 22.85 -1.88
CA SER A 435 -7.92 23.40 -2.46
C SER A 435 -7.77 24.09 -3.80
N LEU A 436 -8.85 24.06 -4.59
CA LEU A 436 -9.05 24.90 -5.75
C LEU A 436 -10.16 25.91 -5.43
N TRP A 437 -9.92 27.19 -5.67
CA TRP A 437 -10.89 28.26 -5.52
C TRP A 437 -11.44 28.68 -6.88
N LEU A 438 -12.76 28.67 -7.03
CA LEU A 438 -13.48 29.01 -8.25
C LEU A 438 -14.26 30.31 -8.09
N GLY A 439 -14.20 31.20 -9.07
CA GLY A 439 -14.89 32.49 -9.06
C GLY A 439 -14.11 33.62 -8.40
N ARG A 440 -14.77 34.72 -8.14
CA ARG A 440 -14.19 35.95 -7.59
C ARG A 440 -15.13 36.58 -6.56
N GLY A 441 -14.56 37.28 -5.59
CA GLY A 441 -15.31 37.99 -4.56
C GLY A 441 -15.03 37.42 -3.17
N MET A 442 -16.05 37.44 -2.30
CA MET A 442 -15.91 36.93 -0.94
C MET A 442 -15.68 35.41 -0.95
N LYS A 443 -14.71 34.95 -0.16
CA LYS A 443 -14.33 33.53 -0.07
C LYS A 443 -15.29 32.72 0.79
N MET A 444 -15.96 31.77 0.18
CA MET A 444 -16.83 30.79 0.82
C MET A 444 -16.05 29.48 1.06
N LYS A 445 -15.69 29.21 2.30
CA LYS A 445 -14.91 28.03 2.67
C LYS A 445 -15.77 26.78 2.79
N ALA A 446 -15.28 25.67 2.31
CA ALA A 446 -15.86 24.36 2.58
C ALA A 446 -15.66 23.97 4.06
N LYS A 447 -16.63 23.20 4.58
CA LYS A 447 -16.56 22.72 5.98
C LYS A 447 -15.38 21.77 6.15
N ARG A 448 -14.50 22.08 7.08
CA ARG A 448 -13.35 21.20 7.42
C ARG A 448 -13.83 19.95 8.15
N LEU A 449 -13.24 18.81 7.84
CA LEU A 449 -13.52 17.56 8.51
C LEU A 449 -12.71 17.47 9.82
N GLY A 450 -13.32 16.86 10.86
CA GLY A 450 -12.70 16.68 12.17
C GLY A 450 -11.63 15.59 12.18
N LYS A 451 -10.83 15.53 13.25
CA LYS A 451 -9.84 14.45 13.44
C LYS A 451 -10.53 13.10 13.66
N LEU A 452 -9.92 12.03 13.17
CA LEU A 452 -10.42 10.67 13.32
C LEU A 452 -10.38 10.19 14.79
N ASN A 453 -11.38 9.38 15.18
CA ASN A 453 -11.39 8.66 16.45
C ASN A 453 -10.94 7.20 16.24
N TYR A 454 -9.64 6.99 16.20
CA TYR A 454 -9.03 5.68 15.98
C TYR A 454 -9.43 4.61 17.00
N PHE A 455 -9.82 4.99 18.23
CA PHE A 455 -10.27 4.00 19.23
C PHE A 455 -11.63 3.41 18.92
N GLU A 456 -12.52 4.11 18.25
CA GLU A 456 -13.79 3.54 17.76
C GLU A 456 -13.52 2.52 16.64
N GLY A 457 -12.64 2.82 15.71
CA GLY A 457 -12.20 1.84 14.70
C GLY A 457 -11.56 0.60 15.35
N MET A 458 -10.67 0.81 16.33
CA MET A 458 -10.06 -0.29 17.11
C MET A 458 -11.11 -1.14 17.82
N LYS A 459 -12.14 -0.53 18.41
CA LYS A 459 -13.24 -1.25 19.08
C LYS A 459 -13.99 -2.13 18.08
N MET A 460 -14.37 -1.59 16.96
CA MET A 460 -15.04 -2.31 15.88
C MET A 460 -14.19 -3.47 15.37
N MET A 461 -12.92 -3.22 15.04
CA MET A 461 -12.01 -4.28 14.58
C MET A 461 -11.81 -5.39 15.61
N ASN A 462 -11.80 -5.06 16.90
CA ASN A 462 -11.74 -6.07 17.95
C ASN A 462 -12.91 -7.05 17.94
N ASP A 463 -14.07 -6.64 17.49
CA ASP A 463 -15.25 -7.51 17.47
C ASP A 463 -15.21 -8.45 16.25
N MET A 464 -14.53 -8.06 15.18
CA MET A 464 -14.49 -8.79 13.92
C MET A 464 -13.26 -9.67 13.72
N MET A 465 -12.10 -9.28 14.28
CA MET A 465 -10.86 -10.06 14.09
C MET A 465 -10.80 -11.28 14.98
N LYS A 466 -10.40 -12.41 14.40
CA LYS A 466 -10.12 -13.67 15.11
C LYS A 466 -8.70 -13.69 15.69
N LEU A 467 -8.45 -14.62 16.63
CA LEU A 467 -7.12 -14.79 17.23
C LEU A 467 -6.04 -15.30 16.24
N ASN A 468 -6.45 -15.93 15.14
CA ASN A 468 -5.55 -16.38 14.08
C ASN A 468 -5.17 -15.25 13.08
N GLY A 469 -5.72 -14.04 13.26
CA GLY A 469 -5.49 -12.89 12.38
C GLY A 469 -6.43 -12.80 11.19
N ASP A 470 -7.40 -13.71 11.07
CA ASP A 470 -8.46 -13.61 10.07
C ASP A 470 -9.53 -12.63 10.52
N ILE A 471 -10.07 -11.91 9.55
CA ILE A 471 -11.27 -11.10 9.75
C ILE A 471 -12.48 -12.00 9.47
N GLU A 472 -13.48 -11.97 10.32
CA GLU A 472 -14.73 -12.67 10.10
C GLU A 472 -15.49 -11.95 8.98
N PRO A 473 -15.78 -12.62 7.84
CA PRO A 473 -16.70 -12.05 6.87
C PRO A 473 -18.03 -11.82 7.56
N MET A 474 -18.56 -10.62 7.48
CA MET A 474 -19.97 -10.44 7.88
C MET A 474 -20.84 -11.10 6.83
N ASP A 475 -21.90 -11.83 7.28
CA ASP A 475 -22.92 -12.40 6.39
C ASP A 475 -23.74 -11.34 5.61
N MET A 476 -23.41 -10.07 5.78
CA MET A 476 -23.96 -8.98 5.00
C MET A 476 -23.17 -8.81 3.71
N GLU A 477 -23.88 -8.85 2.56
CA GLU A 477 -23.31 -8.41 1.29
C GLU A 477 -22.93 -6.94 1.40
N MET A 478 -21.67 -6.67 1.78
CA MET A 478 -21.08 -5.35 1.83
C MET A 478 -20.44 -5.01 0.47
N SER A 479 -21.15 -5.28 -0.61
CA SER A 479 -20.66 -5.00 -1.94
C SER A 479 -20.81 -3.52 -2.28
N ASN A 480 -19.84 -2.98 -3.00
CA ASN A 480 -19.88 -1.66 -3.62
C ASN A 480 -19.85 -0.47 -2.65
N GLN A 481 -19.03 -0.52 -1.60
CA GLN A 481 -18.86 0.57 -0.63
C GLN A 481 -20.17 0.98 0.08
N LYS A 482 -21.10 0.06 0.30
CA LYS A 482 -22.34 0.34 1.02
C LYS A 482 -22.12 0.74 2.48
N MET A 483 -21.08 0.17 3.11
CA MET A 483 -20.65 0.54 4.46
C MET A 483 -19.17 0.92 4.44
N ASP A 484 -18.88 2.18 4.67
CA ASP A 484 -17.50 2.60 4.93
C ASP A 484 -17.15 2.24 6.39
N MET A 485 -16.35 1.19 6.54
CA MET A 485 -15.91 0.70 7.85
C MET A 485 -15.13 1.75 8.63
N ASN A 486 -14.50 2.69 7.93
CA ASN A 486 -13.81 3.81 8.55
C ASN A 486 -14.78 4.87 9.10
N SER A 487 -16.06 4.83 8.69
CA SER A 487 -17.06 5.81 9.11
C SER A 487 -17.27 5.85 10.62
N VAL A 488 -17.06 4.73 11.33
CA VAL A 488 -17.09 4.70 12.80
C VAL A 488 -16.02 5.60 13.44
N MET A 489 -14.94 5.90 12.72
CA MET A 489 -13.88 6.81 13.16
C MET A 489 -14.18 8.27 12.82
N TYR A 490 -15.15 8.55 11.96
CA TYR A 490 -15.47 9.89 11.49
C TYR A 490 -16.36 10.63 12.47
N PRO A 491 -15.90 11.73 13.08
CA PRO A 491 -16.70 12.48 14.07
C PRO A 491 -17.97 13.08 13.46
N GLU A 492 -17.98 13.34 12.17
CA GLU A 492 -19.15 13.83 11.45
C GLU A 492 -20.28 12.79 11.31
N SER A 493 -19.98 11.50 11.46
CA SER A 493 -20.97 10.41 11.43
C SER A 493 -21.61 10.20 12.82
N SER A 494 -20.85 10.42 13.90
CA SER A 494 -21.35 10.27 15.27
C SER A 494 -22.29 11.41 15.72
N ALA A 495 -22.21 12.58 15.08
CA ALA A 495 -23.07 13.73 15.41
C ALA A 495 -24.54 13.55 15.01
N GLN A 496 -24.89 12.53 14.23
CA GLN A 496 -26.25 12.27 13.77
C GLN A 496 -27.09 11.44 14.77
N ASP A 497 -26.44 10.65 15.65
CA ASP A 497 -27.14 9.79 16.61
C ASP A 497 -27.66 10.53 17.86
N HIS A 498 -27.18 11.74 18.14
CA HIS A 498 -27.59 12.51 19.32
C HIS A 498 -28.78 13.45 19.11
N SER A 499 -29.28 13.58 17.90
CA SER A 499 -30.45 14.46 17.62
C SER A 499 -31.80 13.75 17.72
N MET A 500 -31.87 12.45 18.03
CA MET A 500 -33.11 11.68 18.11
C MET A 500 -33.69 11.56 19.52
N HIS A 501 -33.08 12.17 20.54
CA HIS A 501 -33.60 12.26 21.89
C HIS A 501 -33.55 13.71 22.40
N GLY A 502 -34.34 14.58 21.74
CA GLY A 502 -34.74 15.89 22.22
C GLY A 502 -35.99 15.80 23.02
N GLY A 503 -35.89 15.48 24.33
CA GLY A 503 -36.98 15.64 25.29
C GLY A 503 -36.70 16.87 26.15
N GLU A 504 -37.66 17.81 26.13
CA GLU A 504 -37.87 18.98 26.96
C GLU A 504 -36.92 19.32 28.09
N THR A 505 -36.39 20.52 28.03
CA THR A 505 -35.78 21.25 29.13
C THR A 505 -36.84 21.76 30.11
N THR A 506 -36.73 21.37 31.37
CA THR A 506 -37.14 22.17 32.54
C THR A 506 -36.03 22.16 33.58
N GLU A 507 -35.68 23.34 34.02
CA GLU A 507 -34.69 23.65 35.06
C GLU A 507 -35.08 23.19 36.48
N PRO A 508 -34.16 23.19 37.44
CA PRO A 508 -34.17 22.30 38.58
C PRO A 508 -34.81 22.89 39.85
N ALA A 509 -35.45 22.05 40.65
CA ALA A 509 -35.67 22.32 42.04
C ALA A 509 -35.16 21.19 42.93
N ALA A 510 -34.41 21.57 43.94
CA ALA A 510 -33.80 20.75 44.94
C ALA A 510 -34.80 20.03 45.85
N ASP A 511 -34.50 18.89 46.33
CA ASP A 511 -34.35 18.49 47.72
C ASP A 511 -34.86 17.06 48.03
N THR A 512 -33.96 16.32 48.67
CA THR A 512 -34.08 15.38 49.80
C THR A 512 -34.98 14.11 49.73
N THR A 513 -34.24 13.07 50.18
CA THR A 513 -34.63 11.91 51.06
C THR A 513 -35.17 10.60 50.46
N MET A 514 -34.32 9.62 50.64
CA MET A 514 -34.52 8.23 51.06
C MET A 514 -35.93 7.58 51.02
N HIS A 515 -36.03 6.40 50.44
CA HIS A 515 -36.38 5.18 51.15
C HIS A 515 -36.30 3.94 50.28
N MET A 516 -35.61 2.89 50.87
CA MET A 516 -35.65 1.49 50.44
C MET A 516 -37.05 0.92 50.47
N LYS A 517 -37.38 -0.01 49.59
CA LYS A 517 -37.88 -1.35 49.97
C LYS A 517 -37.90 -2.33 48.81
N GLN A 518 -37.40 -3.52 49.15
CA GLN A 518 -37.49 -4.81 48.47
C GLN A 518 -38.92 -5.27 48.24
N LYS A 519 -39.22 -6.02 47.18
CA LYS A 519 -39.60 -7.46 47.29
C LYS A 519 -39.72 -8.13 45.94
N ALA A 520 -39.29 -9.37 45.95
CA ALA A 520 -39.37 -10.44 44.99
C ALA A 520 -40.80 -10.83 44.63
N ASP A 521 -41.08 -11.39 43.45
CA ASP A 521 -41.25 -12.83 43.24
C ASP A 521 -41.75 -13.16 41.82
N THR A 522 -41.15 -14.22 41.31
CA THR A 522 -41.63 -15.35 40.50
C THR A 522 -42.22 -15.20 39.10
N THR A 523 -41.53 -15.91 38.21
CA THR A 523 -41.97 -16.85 37.16
C THR A 523 -42.86 -16.39 35.99
N SER A 524 -42.30 -16.45 34.79
CA SER A 524 -42.70 -17.45 33.78
C SER A 524 -41.90 -17.30 32.46
N HIS A 525 -41.50 -18.45 31.94
CA HIS A 525 -40.88 -18.62 30.62
C HIS A 525 -41.89 -18.24 29.53
N GLN A 526 -41.50 -17.36 28.61
CA GLN A 526 -41.98 -17.40 27.25
C GLN A 526 -40.88 -16.87 26.31
N GLY A 527 -40.58 -17.70 25.31
CA GLY A 527 -39.59 -17.41 24.29
C GLY A 527 -39.98 -16.20 23.46
N HIS A 528 -39.06 -15.27 23.31
CA HIS A 528 -39.15 -14.23 22.30
C HIS A 528 -38.34 -14.64 21.09
N THR A 529 -39.05 -15.13 20.07
CA THR A 529 -38.62 -15.07 18.67
C THR A 529 -38.17 -13.63 18.34
N MET A 530 -36.94 -13.45 17.97
CA MET A 530 -36.48 -12.22 17.39
C MET A 530 -37.21 -12.04 16.06
N GLN A 531 -38.16 -11.11 16.03
CA GLN A 531 -38.71 -10.57 14.81
C GLN A 531 -37.58 -9.79 14.10
N GLY A 532 -37.32 -10.23 12.87
CA GLY A 532 -36.44 -9.51 11.98
C GLY A 532 -36.94 -8.09 11.76
N HIS A 533 -36.13 -7.12 12.09
CA HIS A 533 -36.36 -5.75 11.66
C HIS A 533 -36.10 -5.67 10.16
N ASP A 534 -37.15 -5.48 9.39
CA ASP A 534 -37.15 -5.13 7.97
C ASP A 534 -36.23 -3.92 7.72
N MET A 535 -35.04 -4.17 7.19
CA MET A 535 -34.13 -3.17 6.64
C MET A 535 -34.47 -2.80 5.18
N HIS A 536 -35.71 -2.98 4.78
CA HIS A 536 -36.24 -2.56 3.48
C HIS A 536 -36.82 -1.15 3.52
N ASN A 537 -36.06 -0.12 3.86
CA ASN A 537 -36.49 1.25 3.52
C ASN A 537 -35.34 2.29 3.67
N MET A 538 -34.24 2.12 2.98
CA MET A 538 -33.29 3.23 2.79
C MET A 538 -33.29 3.78 1.37
N ASN A 539 -34.44 3.83 0.72
CA ASN A 539 -34.69 4.57 -0.51
C ASN A 539 -35.80 5.59 -0.27
N ARG A 540 -35.57 6.53 0.66
CA ARG A 540 -36.36 7.75 0.73
C ARG A 540 -35.45 8.92 0.43
N SER A 541 -35.56 9.40 -0.80
CA SER A 541 -35.18 10.75 -1.19
C SER A 541 -35.87 11.77 -0.25
N GLY A 542 -35.05 12.56 0.42
CA GLY A 542 -35.36 13.89 0.88
C GLY A 542 -36.26 14.02 2.07
N SER A 543 -35.68 14.24 3.22
CA SER A 543 -35.96 15.39 4.11
C SER A 543 -35.25 15.17 5.45
N ASN A 544 -34.45 16.12 5.80
CA ASN A 544 -33.68 16.36 7.01
C ASN A 544 -32.18 15.99 6.90
N GLY A 545 -31.38 16.88 6.24
CA GLY A 545 -30.01 17.17 6.66
C GLY A 545 -28.93 16.07 6.51
N GLU A 546 -29.27 14.88 6.05
CA GLU A 546 -28.30 13.80 5.90
C GLU A 546 -27.41 14.02 4.66
N LYS A 547 -26.10 14.05 4.87
CA LYS A 547 -25.12 14.25 3.80
C LYS A 547 -25.00 13.03 2.91
N VAL A 548 -25.20 13.21 1.62
CA VAL A 548 -25.03 12.16 0.60
C VAL A 548 -23.54 12.00 0.29
N THR A 549 -23.00 10.82 0.58
CA THR A 549 -21.62 10.42 0.23
C THR A 549 -21.69 9.45 -0.94
N LEU A 550 -20.88 9.71 -1.99
CA LEU A 550 -20.78 8.79 -3.14
C LEU A 550 -20.31 7.40 -2.69
N ASN A 551 -20.96 6.37 -3.25
CA ASN A 551 -20.45 4.99 -3.24
C ASN A 551 -20.68 4.34 -4.61
N TYR A 552 -19.94 3.27 -4.92
CA TYR A 552 -20.01 2.62 -6.24
C TYR A 552 -21.41 2.04 -6.55
N GLY A 553 -22.20 1.70 -5.53
CA GLY A 553 -23.59 1.28 -5.71
C GLY A 553 -24.53 2.36 -6.27
N MET A 554 -24.11 3.63 -6.26
CA MET A 554 -24.84 4.76 -6.86
C MET A 554 -24.48 4.98 -8.33
N LEU A 555 -23.32 4.48 -8.78
CA LEU A 555 -22.85 4.66 -10.15
C LEU A 555 -23.56 3.71 -11.10
N ARG A 556 -24.07 4.25 -12.20
CA ARG A 556 -24.75 3.53 -13.26
C ARG A 556 -24.19 3.99 -14.62
N ALA A 557 -23.81 3.03 -15.46
CA ALA A 557 -23.43 3.32 -16.84
C ALA A 557 -24.64 3.82 -17.64
N PRO A 558 -24.49 4.81 -18.54
CA PRO A 558 -25.59 5.27 -19.39
C PRO A 558 -26.02 4.24 -20.43
N GLU A 559 -25.11 3.36 -20.84
CA GLU A 559 -25.33 2.27 -21.77
C GLU A 559 -25.15 0.91 -21.11
N LYS A 560 -25.68 -0.16 -21.73
CA LYS A 560 -25.49 -1.52 -21.24
C LYS A 560 -24.01 -1.93 -21.36
N THR A 561 -23.46 -2.41 -20.27
CA THR A 561 -22.06 -2.87 -20.15
C THR A 561 -21.94 -4.40 -20.09
N THR A 562 -23.06 -5.12 -20.18
CA THR A 562 -23.07 -6.59 -20.14
C THR A 562 -22.09 -7.16 -21.15
N LEU A 563 -21.21 -8.06 -20.71
CA LEU A 563 -20.25 -8.72 -21.56
C LEU A 563 -20.94 -9.63 -22.57
N LYS A 564 -20.33 -9.78 -23.77
CA LYS A 564 -20.79 -10.73 -24.75
C LYS A 564 -20.69 -12.14 -24.17
N PRO A 565 -21.62 -13.07 -24.50
CA PRO A 565 -21.53 -14.44 -24.05
C PRO A 565 -20.19 -15.08 -24.43
N GLY A 566 -19.54 -15.71 -23.48
CA GLY A 566 -18.24 -16.37 -23.64
C GLY A 566 -17.97 -17.34 -22.49
N PRO A 567 -16.91 -18.16 -22.58
CA PRO A 567 -16.48 -18.99 -21.46
C PRO A 567 -16.17 -18.15 -20.23
N GLU A 568 -16.70 -18.53 -19.08
CA GLU A 568 -16.45 -17.82 -17.81
C GLU A 568 -15.23 -18.40 -17.10
N LYS A 569 -14.38 -17.51 -16.57
CA LYS A 569 -13.28 -17.84 -15.68
C LYS A 569 -13.44 -17.08 -14.38
N VAL A 570 -13.70 -17.81 -13.30
CA VAL A 570 -13.84 -17.20 -11.96
C VAL A 570 -12.53 -17.31 -11.20
N LEU A 571 -12.06 -16.17 -10.69
CA LEU A 571 -10.89 -16.03 -9.84
C LEU A 571 -11.34 -15.47 -8.49
N ARG A 572 -10.64 -15.90 -7.43
CA ARG A 572 -10.87 -15.40 -6.08
C ARG A 572 -9.55 -14.96 -5.51
N PHE A 573 -9.52 -13.78 -4.89
CA PHE A 573 -8.34 -13.25 -4.21
C PHE A 573 -8.70 -12.81 -2.79
N GLU A 574 -7.84 -13.13 -1.89
CA GLU A 574 -7.82 -12.59 -0.54
C GLU A 574 -6.72 -11.52 -0.45
N LEU A 575 -7.11 -10.26 -0.22
CA LEU A 575 -6.16 -9.17 -0.01
C LEU A 575 -5.67 -9.25 1.43
N THR A 576 -4.38 -9.40 1.64
CA THR A 576 -3.79 -9.62 2.95
C THR A 576 -2.56 -8.75 3.15
N GLY A 577 -2.25 -8.44 4.41
CA GLY A 577 -1.09 -7.62 4.73
C GLY A 577 -0.63 -7.75 6.18
N ASN A 578 0.61 -7.36 6.40
CA ASN A 578 1.19 -7.25 7.73
C ASN A 578 1.87 -5.89 7.88
N MET A 579 1.27 -5.00 8.65
CA MET A 579 1.74 -3.63 8.88
C MET A 579 3.13 -3.58 9.54
N ASN A 580 3.42 -4.51 10.48
CA ASN A 580 4.72 -4.53 11.18
C ASN A 580 5.88 -4.92 10.26
N ARG A 581 5.63 -5.83 9.32
CA ARG A 581 6.63 -6.27 8.33
C ARG A 581 6.52 -5.47 7.04
N TYR A 582 5.45 -4.73 6.89
CA TYR A 582 5.05 -3.99 5.70
C TYR A 582 5.14 -4.86 4.43
N VAL A 583 4.43 -5.98 4.46
CA VAL A 583 4.33 -6.94 3.36
C VAL A 583 2.87 -7.07 2.96
N TRP A 584 2.57 -6.75 1.71
CA TRP A 584 1.23 -6.74 1.16
C TRP A 584 1.10 -7.81 0.08
N THR A 585 0.01 -8.55 0.11
CA THR A 585 -0.10 -9.79 -0.67
C THR A 585 -1.51 -10.04 -1.18
N LEU A 586 -1.61 -10.83 -2.25
CA LEU A 586 -2.82 -11.49 -2.70
C LEU A 586 -2.66 -12.98 -2.40
N ASP A 587 -3.62 -13.60 -1.69
CA ASP A 587 -3.55 -15.01 -1.25
C ASP A 587 -2.23 -15.35 -0.53
N ASN A 588 -1.77 -14.47 0.33
CA ASN A 588 -0.51 -14.60 1.05
C ASN A 588 0.74 -14.80 0.18
N LYS A 589 0.69 -14.37 -1.08
CA LYS A 589 1.83 -14.40 -2.02
C LYS A 589 2.12 -13.01 -2.54
N THR A 590 3.40 -12.65 -2.59
CA THR A 590 3.85 -11.47 -3.33
C THR A 590 3.89 -11.75 -4.83
N VAL A 591 4.07 -10.71 -5.64
CA VAL A 591 4.20 -10.84 -7.11
C VAL A 591 5.24 -11.89 -7.48
N SER A 592 6.42 -11.84 -6.87
CA SER A 592 7.53 -12.73 -7.20
C SER A 592 7.38 -14.17 -6.69
N GLU A 593 6.42 -14.42 -5.79
CA GLU A 593 6.07 -15.75 -5.27
C GLU A 593 4.92 -16.40 -6.04
N SER A 594 4.34 -15.67 -7.00
CA SER A 594 3.14 -16.08 -7.72
C SER A 594 3.46 -16.44 -9.17
N ASP A 595 2.78 -17.47 -9.66
CA ASP A 595 2.75 -17.76 -11.10
C ASP A 595 1.84 -16.77 -11.82
N LYS A 596 2.11 -16.53 -13.11
CA LYS A 596 1.22 -15.75 -13.97
C LYS A 596 -0.12 -16.44 -14.11
N ILE A 597 -1.19 -15.67 -14.09
CA ILE A 597 -2.57 -16.16 -14.25
C ILE A 597 -2.87 -16.25 -15.73
N LEU A 598 -2.97 -17.47 -16.23
CA LEU A 598 -3.27 -17.72 -17.65
C LEU A 598 -4.75 -17.43 -17.93
N ILE A 599 -5.02 -16.55 -18.89
CA ILE A 599 -6.36 -16.27 -19.44
C ILE A 599 -6.35 -16.48 -20.97
N LYS A 600 -7.54 -16.64 -21.55
CA LYS A 600 -7.68 -16.87 -22.99
C LYS A 600 -8.49 -15.75 -23.62
N LYS A 601 -8.10 -15.33 -24.80
CA LYS A 601 -8.88 -14.36 -25.57
C LYS A 601 -10.29 -14.89 -25.83
N GLY A 602 -11.30 -14.08 -25.50
CA GLY A 602 -12.72 -14.41 -25.57
C GLY A 602 -13.32 -15.01 -24.30
N GLU A 603 -12.51 -15.21 -23.22
CA GLU A 603 -13.06 -15.53 -21.89
C GLU A 603 -13.64 -14.28 -21.22
N ASN A 604 -14.69 -14.47 -20.43
CA ASN A 604 -15.17 -13.51 -19.46
C ASN A 604 -14.56 -13.82 -18.09
N VAL A 605 -13.67 -12.95 -17.63
CA VAL A 605 -12.96 -13.16 -16.36
C VAL A 605 -13.72 -12.42 -15.25
N LYS A 606 -14.18 -13.18 -14.26
CA LYS A 606 -14.80 -12.66 -13.04
C LYS A 606 -13.83 -12.77 -11.88
N ILE A 607 -13.58 -11.69 -11.19
CA ILE A 607 -12.69 -11.63 -10.03
C ILE A 607 -13.51 -11.24 -8.80
N ILE A 608 -13.48 -12.10 -7.79
CA ILE A 608 -14.07 -11.88 -6.47
C ILE A 608 -12.92 -11.59 -5.52
N MET A 609 -12.94 -10.44 -4.88
CA MET A 609 -11.88 -9.97 -4.00
C MET A 609 -12.42 -9.72 -2.61
N PHE A 610 -11.84 -10.36 -1.60
CA PHE A 610 -12.13 -10.11 -0.19
C PHE A 610 -10.95 -9.39 0.45
N ASN A 611 -11.19 -8.20 1.01
CA ASN A 611 -10.15 -7.46 1.72
C ASN A 611 -10.03 -7.94 3.17
N ASN A 612 -9.14 -8.91 3.40
CA ASN A 612 -8.79 -9.41 4.72
C ASN A 612 -7.59 -8.65 5.31
N SER A 613 -7.64 -7.33 5.23
CA SER A 613 -6.66 -6.42 5.83
C SER A 613 -7.37 -5.22 6.48
N MET A 614 -6.61 -4.40 7.20
CA MET A 614 -7.14 -3.23 7.91
C MET A 614 -7.06 -1.94 7.09
N MET A 615 -6.57 -2.00 5.86
CA MET A 615 -6.42 -0.85 4.97
C MET A 615 -7.24 -1.01 3.70
N ARG A 616 -7.59 0.11 3.10
CA ARG A 616 -8.21 0.16 1.76
C ARG A 616 -7.17 -0.19 0.70
N HIS A 617 -7.62 -0.81 -0.38
CA HIS A 617 -6.75 -1.18 -1.51
C HIS A 617 -7.39 -0.79 -2.85
N PRO A 618 -6.88 0.25 -3.53
CA PRO A 618 -7.29 0.58 -4.89
C PRO A 618 -6.64 -0.42 -5.86
N MET A 619 -7.40 -1.39 -6.32
CA MET A 619 -6.93 -2.45 -7.22
C MET A 619 -7.08 -2.02 -8.67
N HIS A 620 -5.97 -1.97 -9.39
CA HIS A 620 -5.89 -1.54 -10.78
C HIS A 620 -5.55 -2.70 -11.71
N LEU A 621 -6.23 -2.77 -12.86
CA LEU A 621 -5.95 -3.72 -13.95
C LEU A 621 -5.48 -2.96 -15.19
N HIS A 622 -4.24 -3.19 -15.59
CA HIS A 622 -3.65 -2.58 -16.78
C HIS A 622 -4.38 -3.03 -18.06
N GLY A 623 -4.58 -2.09 -18.98
CA GLY A 623 -5.08 -2.34 -20.33
C GLY A 623 -6.53 -2.80 -20.45
N HIS A 624 -7.29 -2.79 -19.35
CA HIS A 624 -8.68 -3.25 -19.33
C HIS A 624 -9.53 -2.33 -18.48
N ASP A 625 -10.76 -2.07 -18.95
CA ASP A 625 -11.84 -1.69 -18.07
C ASP A 625 -12.59 -2.95 -17.61
N PHE A 626 -13.06 -2.89 -16.37
CA PHE A 626 -13.91 -3.95 -15.79
C PHE A 626 -15.24 -3.36 -15.31
N ARG A 627 -16.26 -4.16 -15.35
CA ARG A 627 -17.55 -3.87 -14.74
C ARG A 627 -17.46 -4.07 -13.24
N VAL A 628 -17.87 -3.10 -12.46
CA VAL A 628 -18.08 -3.27 -11.01
C VAL A 628 -19.49 -3.74 -10.79
N LEU A 629 -19.64 -5.02 -10.41
CA LEU A 629 -20.95 -5.64 -10.29
C LEU A 629 -21.72 -5.06 -9.10
N ASN A 630 -22.73 -4.26 -9.40
CA ASN A 630 -23.57 -3.60 -8.42
C ASN A 630 -25.08 -3.83 -8.71
N LYS A 631 -25.97 -3.19 -7.94
CA LYS A 631 -27.43 -3.32 -8.07
C LYS A 631 -27.99 -2.94 -9.44
N HIS A 632 -27.24 -2.24 -10.29
CA HIS A 632 -27.67 -1.81 -11.62
C HIS A 632 -27.51 -2.90 -12.70
N GLY A 633 -26.92 -4.07 -12.36
CA GLY A 633 -26.89 -5.24 -13.21
C GLY A 633 -26.31 -5.01 -14.60
N GLU A 634 -27.16 -4.97 -15.65
CA GLU A 634 -26.73 -4.75 -17.05
C GLU A 634 -26.03 -3.39 -17.27
N TYR A 635 -26.30 -2.42 -16.40
CA TYR A 635 -25.76 -1.06 -16.44
C TYR A 635 -24.69 -0.83 -15.36
N ALA A 636 -24.03 -1.89 -14.92
CA ALA A 636 -22.90 -1.77 -13.96
C ALA A 636 -21.84 -0.82 -14.50
N PRO A 637 -21.26 0.08 -13.67
CA PRO A 637 -20.27 1.04 -14.13
C PRO A 637 -18.99 0.35 -14.59
N LEU A 638 -18.33 0.94 -15.56
CA LEU A 638 -16.98 0.54 -15.99
C LEU A 638 -15.95 1.34 -15.19
N LYS A 639 -14.91 0.67 -14.73
CA LYS A 639 -13.77 1.26 -14.01
C LYS A 639 -12.48 0.54 -14.39
N ASN A 640 -11.33 1.15 -14.10
CA ASN A 640 -10.03 0.49 -14.17
C ASN A 640 -9.31 0.46 -12.81
N VAL A 641 -9.87 1.16 -11.80
CA VAL A 641 -9.45 1.08 -10.40
C VAL A 641 -10.65 0.75 -9.53
N LEU A 642 -10.53 -0.24 -8.65
CA LEU A 642 -11.53 -0.59 -7.66
C LEU A 642 -10.97 -0.41 -6.26
N ASP A 643 -11.49 0.54 -5.49
CA ASP A 643 -11.15 0.70 -4.08
C ASP A 643 -11.95 -0.28 -3.23
N ILE A 644 -11.27 -1.21 -2.55
CA ILE A 644 -11.88 -2.24 -1.71
C ILE A 644 -11.63 -1.90 -0.25
N LEU A 645 -12.71 -1.67 0.50
CA LEU A 645 -12.64 -1.33 1.91
C LEU A 645 -12.24 -2.55 2.76
N PRO A 646 -11.68 -2.33 3.97
CA PRO A 646 -11.47 -3.42 4.92
C PRO A 646 -12.72 -4.27 5.10
N MET A 647 -12.58 -5.60 5.00
CA MET A 647 -13.64 -6.61 5.15
C MET A 647 -14.70 -6.65 4.05
N GLU A 648 -14.62 -5.78 3.06
CA GLU A 648 -15.49 -5.78 1.90
C GLU A 648 -15.15 -6.91 0.94
N THR A 649 -16.19 -7.45 0.31
CA THR A 649 -16.05 -8.36 -0.83
C THR A 649 -16.65 -7.71 -2.05
N ASP A 650 -15.81 -7.39 -3.02
CA ASP A 650 -16.24 -6.85 -4.30
C ASP A 650 -16.01 -7.82 -5.44
N THR A 651 -16.85 -7.67 -6.46
CA THR A 651 -16.77 -8.50 -7.66
C THR A 651 -16.68 -7.63 -8.90
N ILE A 652 -15.66 -7.90 -9.71
CA ILE A 652 -15.51 -7.29 -11.03
C ILE A 652 -15.53 -8.34 -12.11
N GLU A 653 -15.87 -7.94 -13.34
CA GLU A 653 -15.74 -8.80 -14.51
C GLU A 653 -15.28 -8.02 -15.74
N PHE A 654 -14.50 -8.66 -16.58
CA PHE A 654 -14.02 -8.07 -17.84
C PHE A 654 -13.93 -9.11 -18.95
N ALA A 655 -14.05 -8.65 -20.20
CA ALA A 655 -13.81 -9.47 -21.37
C ALA A 655 -12.31 -9.55 -21.66
N ALA A 656 -11.76 -10.75 -21.73
CA ALA A 656 -10.38 -10.96 -22.12
C ALA A 656 -10.22 -10.76 -23.64
N SER A 657 -9.91 -9.53 -24.06
CA SER A 657 -9.84 -9.13 -25.47
C SER A 657 -8.41 -8.92 -25.98
N GLU A 658 -7.44 -8.79 -25.09
CA GLU A 658 -6.10 -8.34 -25.37
C GLU A 658 -5.10 -9.47 -25.70
N SER A 659 -3.82 -9.18 -25.61
CA SER A 659 -2.71 -10.11 -25.72
C SER A 659 -1.55 -9.65 -24.85
N GLY A 660 -0.60 -10.51 -24.53
CA GLY A 660 0.57 -10.18 -23.71
C GLY A 660 0.36 -10.39 -22.22
N ASP A 661 1.20 -9.75 -21.45
CA ASP A 661 1.20 -9.77 -19.98
C ASP A 661 0.68 -8.44 -19.44
N TRP A 662 -0.24 -8.49 -18.48
CA TRP A 662 -0.87 -7.32 -17.89
C TRP A 662 -0.77 -7.36 -16.39
N PHE A 663 -0.41 -6.22 -15.78
CA PHE A 663 -0.27 -6.13 -14.34
C PHE A 663 -1.62 -5.86 -13.68
N PHE A 664 -1.86 -6.51 -12.55
CA PHE A 664 -2.99 -6.30 -11.66
C PHE A 664 -2.44 -6.08 -10.26
N HIS A 665 -2.61 -4.87 -9.70
CA HIS A 665 -1.95 -4.51 -8.45
C HIS A 665 -2.73 -3.47 -7.65
N CYS A 666 -2.40 -3.38 -6.36
CA CYS A 666 -2.83 -2.26 -5.51
C CYS A 666 -2.10 -0.98 -5.95
N HIS A 667 -2.82 0.12 -6.14
CA HIS A 667 -2.25 1.38 -6.61
C HIS A 667 -1.70 2.27 -5.48
N ILE A 668 -1.75 1.86 -4.21
CA ILE A 668 -0.87 2.43 -3.19
C ILE A 668 0.55 2.01 -3.54
N LEU A 669 1.37 2.97 -3.98
CA LEU A 669 2.73 2.74 -4.51
C LEU A 669 3.57 1.84 -3.59
N TYR A 670 3.55 2.12 -2.29
CA TYR A 670 4.33 1.36 -1.31
C TYR A 670 3.79 -0.06 -1.09
N HIS A 671 2.48 -0.31 -1.27
CA HIS A 671 1.87 -1.65 -1.25
C HIS A 671 2.27 -2.46 -2.49
N MET A 672 2.23 -1.83 -3.66
CA MET A 672 2.66 -2.44 -4.92
C MET A 672 4.12 -2.90 -4.82
N ILE A 673 5.02 -2.02 -4.41
CA ILE A 673 6.46 -2.33 -4.26
C ILE A 673 6.70 -3.38 -3.17
N ALA A 674 5.86 -3.41 -2.13
CA ALA A 674 5.92 -4.45 -1.08
C ALA A 674 5.38 -5.82 -1.54
N GLY A 675 4.82 -5.92 -2.75
CA GLY A 675 4.48 -7.18 -3.40
C GLY A 675 3.00 -7.40 -3.72
N MET A 676 2.12 -6.38 -3.55
CA MET A 676 0.68 -6.55 -3.76
C MET A 676 0.27 -6.47 -5.23
N GLY A 677 0.41 -7.59 -5.94
CA GLY A 677 0.02 -7.68 -7.33
C GLY A 677 0.03 -9.09 -7.90
N ARG A 678 -0.47 -9.22 -9.13
CA ARG A 678 -0.50 -10.42 -9.96
C ARG A 678 -0.25 -10.04 -11.41
N VAL A 679 0.14 -11.00 -12.22
CA VAL A 679 0.29 -10.82 -13.66
C VAL A 679 -0.72 -11.73 -14.37
N PHE A 680 -1.58 -11.15 -15.17
CA PHE A 680 -2.39 -11.88 -16.14
C PHE A 680 -1.59 -12.09 -17.41
N THR A 681 -1.61 -13.32 -17.96
CA THR A 681 -0.93 -13.65 -19.20
C THR A 681 -1.92 -14.26 -20.17
N TYR A 682 -1.98 -13.73 -21.38
CA TYR A 682 -2.86 -14.27 -22.43
C TYR A 682 -2.23 -15.47 -23.10
N GLN A 683 -2.99 -16.55 -23.22
CA GLN A 683 -2.56 -17.75 -23.93
C GLN A 683 -2.28 -17.45 -25.41
N ASN A 684 -1.20 -17.99 -25.93
CA ASN A 684 -0.78 -17.84 -27.33
C ASN A 684 -0.50 -16.38 -27.75
N SER A 685 -0.11 -15.53 -26.82
CA SER A 685 0.35 -14.17 -27.15
C SER A 685 1.59 -14.24 -28.04
N PRO A 686 1.72 -13.35 -29.02
CA PRO A 686 2.95 -13.24 -29.80
C PRO A 686 4.11 -12.83 -28.89
N PRO A 687 5.35 -13.27 -29.17
CA PRO A 687 6.53 -12.82 -28.44
C PRO A 687 6.65 -11.30 -28.43
N ASN A 688 6.96 -10.72 -27.28
CA ASN A 688 7.18 -9.29 -27.18
C ASN A 688 8.57 -8.92 -27.75
N PRO A 689 8.65 -8.14 -28.85
CA PRO A 689 9.91 -7.79 -29.49
C PRO A 689 10.83 -6.94 -28.58
N ASP A 690 10.26 -6.19 -27.64
CA ASP A 690 11.03 -5.37 -26.71
C ASP A 690 11.65 -6.21 -25.58
N LEU A 691 11.15 -7.44 -25.35
CA LEU A 691 11.60 -8.38 -24.31
C LEU A 691 11.97 -9.74 -24.93
N PRO A 692 13.01 -9.82 -25.77
CA PRO A 692 13.36 -11.04 -26.51
C PRO A 692 13.82 -12.20 -25.63
N ASP A 693 14.25 -11.93 -24.38
CA ASP A 693 14.53 -12.95 -23.35
C ASP A 693 13.48 -12.88 -22.23
N PRO A 694 12.41 -13.69 -22.31
CA PRO A 694 11.34 -13.70 -21.30
C PRO A 694 11.82 -14.15 -19.92
N LYS A 695 12.86 -14.98 -19.82
CA LYS A 695 13.41 -15.42 -18.51
C LYS A 695 14.13 -14.30 -17.80
N LEU A 696 14.93 -13.54 -18.53
CA LEU A 696 15.60 -12.34 -17.99
C LEU A 696 14.56 -11.30 -17.59
N ALA A 697 13.58 -11.04 -18.45
CA ALA A 697 12.49 -10.08 -18.17
C ALA A 697 11.75 -10.45 -16.88
N GLN A 698 11.32 -11.70 -16.71
CA GLN A 698 10.66 -12.18 -15.50
C GLN A 698 11.56 -12.08 -14.26
N LYS A 699 12.86 -12.38 -14.40
CA LYS A 699 13.83 -12.24 -13.30
C LYS A 699 13.96 -10.79 -12.86
N MET A 700 14.01 -9.87 -13.82
CA MET A 700 14.14 -8.43 -13.55
C MET A 700 12.86 -7.87 -12.94
N PHE A 701 11.69 -8.20 -13.48
CA PHE A 701 10.39 -7.81 -12.96
C PHE A 701 10.19 -8.28 -11.51
N ASN A 702 10.52 -9.54 -11.21
CA ASN A 702 10.39 -10.13 -9.87
C ASN A 702 11.46 -9.64 -8.87
N ARG A 703 12.20 -8.58 -9.17
CA ARG A 703 13.28 -8.11 -8.30
C ARG A 703 12.79 -7.15 -7.22
N GLU A 704 11.76 -6.37 -7.50
CA GLU A 704 11.35 -5.24 -6.65
C GLU A 704 10.89 -5.67 -5.26
N ASP A 705 10.05 -6.68 -5.15
CA ASP A 705 9.54 -7.17 -3.86
C ASP A 705 10.53 -8.07 -3.09
N LYS A 706 11.70 -8.37 -3.69
CA LYS A 706 12.79 -9.15 -3.09
C LYS A 706 13.93 -8.30 -2.52
N ILE A 707 13.82 -6.99 -2.59
CA ILE A 707 14.87 -6.08 -2.14
C ILE A 707 15.08 -6.26 -0.63
N PHE A 708 16.35 -6.48 -0.24
CA PHE A 708 16.76 -6.41 1.15
C PHE A 708 17.01 -4.96 1.53
N LEU A 709 16.37 -4.51 2.59
CA LEU A 709 16.51 -3.17 3.13
C LEU A 709 17.21 -3.22 4.48
N PRO A 710 18.24 -2.39 4.70
CA PRO A 710 18.86 -2.25 6.00
C PRO A 710 18.03 -1.36 6.91
N SER A 711 17.93 -1.76 8.17
CA SER A 711 17.42 -0.94 9.28
C SER A 711 18.21 -1.30 10.54
N GLY A 712 18.13 -0.49 11.57
CA GLY A 712 18.76 -0.79 12.83
C GLY A 712 18.70 0.34 13.82
N GLN A 713 19.20 0.07 15.01
CA GLN A 713 19.34 1.02 16.09
C GLN A 713 20.68 0.84 16.81
N LEU A 714 21.25 1.92 17.27
CA LEU A 714 22.48 2.00 18.04
C LEU A 714 22.23 2.80 19.31
N GLY A 715 22.25 2.14 20.46
CA GLY A 715 22.28 2.74 21.77
C GLY A 715 23.70 3.06 22.21
N LEU A 716 23.91 4.26 22.72
CA LEU A 716 25.11 4.68 23.41
C LEU A 716 24.69 5.17 24.81
N GLU A 717 24.96 4.35 25.81
CA GLU A 717 24.50 4.55 27.17
C GLU A 717 25.65 4.58 28.16
N SER A 718 25.38 4.99 29.38
CA SER A 718 26.40 5.18 30.43
C SER A 718 27.17 3.89 30.80
N ASN A 719 26.56 2.73 30.58
CA ASN A 719 27.14 1.41 30.88
C ASN A 719 27.75 0.72 29.64
N GLY A 720 27.40 1.14 28.42
CA GLY A 720 27.90 0.49 27.22
C GLY A 720 27.22 0.96 25.94
N SER A 721 27.30 0.10 24.94
CA SER A 721 26.56 0.22 23.68
C SER A 721 25.76 -1.05 23.45
N ASP A 722 24.51 -0.87 23.09
CA ASP A 722 23.62 -1.91 22.60
C ASP A 722 23.09 -1.56 21.21
N GLY A 723 22.57 -2.52 20.50
CA GLY A 723 21.95 -2.22 19.23
C GLY A 723 21.49 -3.44 18.45
N GLU A 724 20.86 -3.14 17.35
CA GLU A 724 20.39 -4.13 16.39
C GLU A 724 20.65 -3.64 14.97
N PHE A 725 21.08 -4.54 14.10
CA PHE A 725 21.13 -4.34 12.66
C PHE A 725 20.28 -5.42 11.98
N VAL A 726 19.35 -4.99 11.12
CA VAL A 726 18.46 -5.87 10.37
C VAL A 726 18.64 -5.63 8.89
N LEU A 727 18.82 -6.72 8.13
CA LEU A 727 18.77 -6.73 6.68
C LEU A 727 17.59 -7.62 6.26
N GLY A 728 16.45 -7.03 5.92
CA GLY A 728 15.19 -7.73 5.72
C GLY A 728 14.61 -7.58 4.32
N SER A 729 14.05 -8.67 3.78
CA SER A 729 13.16 -8.68 2.60
C SER A 729 11.72 -8.98 3.03
N SER A 730 10.82 -9.20 2.06
CA SER A 730 9.42 -9.57 2.34
C SER A 730 9.31 -10.83 3.21
N ARG A 731 10.21 -11.81 3.04
CA ARG A 731 10.15 -13.11 3.74
C ARG A 731 11.39 -13.44 4.54
N TYR A 732 12.57 -12.97 4.14
CA TYR A 732 13.84 -13.34 4.76
C TYR A 732 14.38 -12.19 5.58
N GLN A 733 15.08 -12.53 6.66
CA GLN A 733 15.75 -11.56 7.52
C GLN A 733 17.09 -12.11 8.00
N ILE A 734 18.08 -11.24 7.98
CA ILE A 734 19.30 -11.38 8.78
C ILE A 734 19.22 -10.28 9.84
N SER A 735 19.36 -10.65 11.10
CA SER A 735 19.48 -9.69 12.20
C SER A 735 20.72 -9.98 13.03
N THR A 736 21.34 -8.93 13.51
CA THR A 736 22.45 -8.99 14.46
C THR A 736 22.14 -8.04 15.60
N GLU A 737 22.00 -8.57 16.80
CA GLU A 737 21.90 -7.81 18.05
C GLU A 737 23.24 -7.82 18.74
N TRP A 738 23.63 -6.76 19.42
CA TRP A 738 24.84 -6.70 20.21
C TRP A 738 24.66 -5.89 21.47
N ARG A 739 25.48 -6.25 22.49
CA ARG A 739 25.72 -5.50 23.70
C ARG A 739 27.21 -5.50 23.99
N VAL A 740 27.77 -4.32 24.24
CA VAL A 740 29.20 -4.12 24.52
C VAL A 740 29.32 -3.23 25.74
N GLY A 741 29.71 -3.80 26.88
CA GLY A 741 29.90 -3.08 28.10
C GLY A 741 31.18 -2.23 28.12
N PHE A 742 31.15 -1.06 28.72
CA PHE A 742 32.35 -0.21 28.90
C PHE A 742 33.24 -0.69 30.02
N LYS A 743 32.74 -1.56 30.90
CA LYS A 743 33.53 -2.22 31.89
C LYS A 743 33.76 -3.69 31.51
N LYS A 744 34.89 -4.27 31.90
CA LYS A 744 35.21 -5.66 31.58
C LYS A 744 34.20 -6.66 32.17
N GLU A 745 33.65 -6.36 33.31
CA GLU A 745 32.61 -7.13 34.00
C GLU A 745 31.27 -7.18 33.30
N TYR A 746 30.99 -6.24 32.33
CA TYR A 746 29.76 -6.17 31.55
C TYR A 746 29.83 -7.01 30.27
N GLY A 747 31.02 -7.39 29.85
CA GLY A 747 31.23 -8.31 28.76
C GLY A 747 30.86 -7.78 27.36
N ILE A 748 30.82 -8.73 26.42
CA ILE A 748 30.40 -8.51 25.02
C ILE A 748 29.46 -9.63 24.61
N GLU A 749 28.33 -9.28 24.05
CA GLU A 749 27.34 -10.21 23.51
C GLU A 749 27.01 -9.84 22.06
N SER A 750 26.82 -10.86 21.21
CA SER A 750 26.32 -10.67 19.85
C SER A 750 25.56 -11.91 19.40
N GLU A 751 24.32 -11.71 19.01
CA GLU A 751 23.46 -12.75 18.45
C GLU A 751 23.13 -12.42 16.99
N THR A 752 23.45 -13.33 16.07
CA THR A 752 23.16 -13.16 14.63
C THR A 752 22.26 -14.28 14.16
N TYR A 753 21.11 -13.92 13.56
CA TYR A 753 20.13 -14.86 13.07
C TYR A 753 19.86 -14.66 11.58
N PHE A 754 19.66 -15.77 10.87
CA PHE A 754 19.11 -15.80 9.52
C PHE A 754 17.90 -16.71 9.50
N GLY A 755 16.78 -16.18 9.04
CA GLY A 755 15.54 -16.95 9.00
C GLY A 755 14.57 -16.49 7.93
N ARG A 756 13.42 -17.19 7.91
CA ARG A 756 12.32 -16.90 6.99
C ARG A 756 11.01 -16.81 7.76
N TYR A 757 10.22 -15.80 7.44
CA TYR A 757 8.85 -15.67 7.97
C TYR A 757 7.85 -16.54 7.22
N PHE A 758 6.95 -17.18 7.98
CA PHE A 758 5.91 -18.07 7.48
C PHE A 758 4.52 -17.64 7.94
N GLY A 759 3.51 -18.05 7.17
CA GLY A 759 2.11 -17.79 7.43
C GLY A 759 1.68 -16.40 6.96
N LYS A 760 0.36 -16.20 6.89
CA LYS A 760 -0.31 -14.98 6.45
C LYS A 760 0.09 -13.77 7.32
N MET A 761 0.04 -13.93 8.64
CA MET A 761 0.39 -12.88 9.59
C MET A 761 1.90 -12.81 9.89
N GLN A 762 2.71 -13.73 9.33
CA GLN A 762 4.16 -13.76 9.52
C GLN A 762 4.59 -13.80 11.00
N TRP A 763 3.81 -14.49 11.84
CA TRP A 763 4.13 -14.63 13.26
C TRP A 763 5.19 -15.70 13.53
N LEU A 764 5.41 -16.63 12.59
CA LEU A 764 6.36 -17.74 12.71
C LEU A 764 7.65 -17.42 11.95
N PHE A 765 8.79 -17.50 12.68
CA PHE A 765 10.12 -17.23 12.13
C PHE A 765 11.12 -18.28 12.60
N PRO A 766 11.23 -19.45 11.93
CA PRO A 766 12.34 -20.35 12.12
C PRO A 766 13.66 -19.72 11.64
N PHE A 767 14.72 -19.94 12.38
CA PHE A 767 16.03 -19.37 12.13
C PHE A 767 17.18 -20.31 12.47
N VAL A 768 18.33 -20.03 11.89
CA VAL A 768 19.64 -20.52 12.29
C VAL A 768 20.52 -19.32 12.57
N GLY A 769 21.53 -19.50 13.42
CA GLY A 769 22.36 -18.36 13.77
C GLY A 769 23.59 -18.72 14.54
N PHE A 770 24.23 -17.69 15.04
CA PHE A 770 25.43 -17.76 15.85
C PHE A 770 25.28 -16.85 17.07
N ASP A 771 25.64 -17.37 18.24
CA ASP A 771 25.58 -16.67 19.51
C ASP A 771 26.99 -16.61 20.11
N TYR A 772 27.43 -15.39 20.34
CA TYR A 772 28.74 -15.09 20.96
C TYR A 772 28.48 -14.26 22.21
N HIS A 773 28.93 -14.79 23.36
CA HIS A 773 28.95 -14.07 24.61
C HIS A 773 30.31 -14.30 25.29
N TYR A 774 30.88 -13.23 25.77
CA TYR A 774 32.13 -13.26 26.55
C TYR A 774 32.06 -12.26 27.70
N ASN A 775 32.22 -12.77 28.91
CA ASN A 775 32.40 -11.97 30.11
C ASN A 775 33.70 -12.43 30.83
N SER A 776 34.42 -11.47 31.40
CA SER A 776 35.70 -11.76 32.11
C SER A 776 35.52 -12.16 33.59
N VAL A 777 34.29 -12.16 34.10
CA VAL A 777 34.01 -12.59 35.45
C VAL A 777 33.87 -14.11 35.48
N GLU A 778 34.69 -14.78 36.27
CA GLU A 778 34.54 -16.20 36.60
C GLU A 778 33.46 -16.32 37.71
N ASP A 779 32.22 -16.36 37.32
CA ASP A 779 31.13 -16.70 38.25
C ASP A 779 31.11 -18.20 38.45
N GLU A 780 30.71 -18.63 39.67
CA GLU A 780 30.39 -20.03 39.96
C GLU A 780 29.38 -20.54 38.95
N ALA A 781 29.54 -21.76 38.46
CA ALA A 781 28.71 -22.34 37.43
C ALA A 781 27.23 -22.43 37.91
N GLU A 782 26.44 -21.43 37.54
CA GLU A 782 24.98 -21.43 37.82
C GLU A 782 24.22 -22.34 36.85
N GLU A 783 23.18 -23.00 37.34
CA GLU A 783 22.24 -23.72 36.49
C GLU A 783 21.18 -22.77 35.97
N ASN A 784 20.80 -22.93 34.69
CA ASN A 784 19.68 -22.27 34.09
C ASN A 784 18.35 -22.84 34.64
N MET A 785 17.22 -22.29 34.22
CA MET A 785 15.88 -22.74 34.70
C MET A 785 15.53 -24.18 34.31
N PHE A 786 16.28 -24.80 33.39
CA PHE A 786 16.14 -26.19 32.97
C PHE A 786 17.09 -27.16 33.71
N GLY A 787 17.85 -26.66 34.70
CA GLY A 787 18.88 -27.48 35.40
C GLY A 787 20.12 -27.78 34.56
N GLN A 788 20.36 -27.04 33.48
CA GLN A 788 21.57 -27.17 32.67
C GLN A 788 22.58 -26.14 33.14
N LEU A 789 23.88 -26.55 33.24
CA LEU A 789 24.96 -25.61 33.56
C LEU A 789 24.91 -24.41 32.59
N SER A 790 24.83 -23.21 33.14
CA SER A 790 24.83 -21.99 32.34
C SER A 790 26.15 -21.81 31.58
N ASN A 791 26.09 -21.39 30.33
CA ASN A 791 27.26 -20.95 29.55
C ASN A 791 27.16 -19.45 29.26
N GLN A 792 26.42 -18.73 30.07
CA GLN A 792 26.11 -17.32 29.92
C GLN A 792 27.37 -16.47 29.76
N ASN A 793 28.42 -16.71 30.54
CA ASN A 793 29.61 -15.91 30.54
C ASN A 793 30.61 -16.24 29.43
N ASN A 794 30.53 -17.43 28.81
CA ASN A 794 31.43 -17.80 27.69
C ASN A 794 30.71 -18.72 26.70
N ARG A 795 30.06 -18.10 25.75
CA ARG A 795 29.18 -18.74 24.76
C ARG A 795 29.71 -18.45 23.35
N LYS A 796 30.08 -19.51 22.59
CA LYS A 796 30.51 -19.44 21.18
C LYS A 796 29.88 -20.62 20.48
N VAL A 797 28.62 -20.47 20.06
CA VAL A 797 27.80 -21.60 19.61
C VAL A 797 27.00 -21.23 18.37
N ALA A 798 26.80 -22.21 17.48
CA ALA A 798 25.73 -22.09 16.50
C ALA A 798 24.41 -22.46 17.17
N VAL A 799 23.36 -21.83 16.73
CA VAL A 799 21.99 -22.00 17.25
C VAL A 799 20.99 -22.26 16.14
N ALA A 800 19.94 -23.02 16.46
CA ALA A 800 18.77 -23.17 15.62
C ALA A 800 17.53 -23.01 16.51
N GLY A 801 16.52 -22.32 16.00
CA GLY A 801 15.36 -22.00 16.82
C GLY A 801 14.18 -21.52 16.02
N VAL A 802 13.17 -21.11 16.77
CA VAL A 802 11.93 -20.56 16.23
C VAL A 802 11.49 -19.38 17.10
N GLN A 803 11.09 -18.31 16.44
CA GLN A 803 10.37 -17.21 17.08
C GLN A 803 8.90 -17.27 16.68
N TYR A 804 8.03 -16.91 17.63
CA TYR A 804 6.59 -16.85 17.40
C TYR A 804 5.96 -15.68 18.17
N THR A 805 5.13 -14.90 17.49
CA THR A 805 4.41 -13.78 18.11
C THR A 805 3.19 -14.32 18.87
N LEU A 806 3.19 -14.23 20.18
CA LEU A 806 2.11 -14.58 21.09
C LEU A 806 1.09 -13.43 21.21
N PRO A 807 -0.11 -13.68 21.80
CA PRO A 807 -1.00 -12.60 22.25
C PRO A 807 -0.26 -11.52 23.05
N MET A 808 -0.79 -10.30 23.09
CA MET A 808 -0.13 -9.10 23.61
C MET A 808 1.12 -8.69 22.84
N LEU A 809 1.28 -9.17 21.57
CA LEU A 809 2.44 -8.92 20.73
C LEU A 809 3.77 -9.29 21.41
N ILE A 810 3.76 -10.31 22.29
CA ILE A 810 4.94 -10.84 22.94
C ILE A 810 5.67 -11.74 21.94
N LEU A 811 6.94 -11.48 21.69
CA LEU A 811 7.79 -12.36 20.90
C LEU A 811 8.35 -13.45 21.80
N SER A 812 7.98 -14.70 21.53
CA SER A 812 8.59 -15.87 22.14
C SER A 812 9.66 -16.45 21.24
N GLU A 813 10.76 -16.87 21.83
CA GLU A 813 11.84 -17.55 21.13
C GLU A 813 12.16 -18.85 21.88
N MET A 814 12.33 -19.93 21.13
CA MET A 814 12.88 -21.18 21.62
C MET A 814 14.03 -21.61 20.72
N ARG A 815 15.19 -21.90 21.30
CA ARG A 815 16.37 -22.29 20.54
C ARG A 815 17.17 -23.37 21.24
N VAL A 816 17.93 -24.10 20.46
CA VAL A 816 18.94 -25.07 20.93
C VAL A 816 20.28 -24.69 20.33
N ASP A 817 21.33 -24.81 21.12
CA ASP A 817 22.69 -24.58 20.68
C ASP A 817 23.43 -25.87 20.30
N THR A 818 24.63 -25.74 19.72
CA THR A 818 25.47 -26.89 19.36
C THR A 818 26.04 -27.68 20.53
N LYS A 819 25.86 -27.21 21.78
CA LYS A 819 26.19 -27.94 23.02
C LYS A 819 24.97 -28.63 23.64
N GLY A 820 23.81 -28.59 22.93
CA GLY A 820 22.55 -29.20 23.41
C GLY A 820 21.79 -28.38 24.48
N LYS A 821 22.17 -27.12 24.69
CA LYS A 821 21.48 -26.26 25.66
C LYS A 821 20.24 -25.64 25.04
N LEU A 822 19.16 -25.63 25.83
CA LEU A 822 17.89 -25.02 25.46
C LEU A 822 17.76 -23.63 26.12
N ARG A 823 17.35 -22.63 25.33
CA ARG A 823 16.93 -21.32 25.85
C ARG A 823 15.51 -21.01 25.38
N PHE A 824 14.69 -20.56 26.31
CA PHE A 824 13.39 -19.95 26.00
C PHE A 824 13.42 -18.50 26.45
N GLN A 825 12.97 -17.60 25.58
CA GLN A 825 12.95 -16.14 25.80
C GLN A 825 11.60 -15.57 25.49
N LEU A 826 11.15 -14.60 26.28
CA LEU A 826 10.00 -13.75 26.05
C LEU A 826 10.48 -12.31 25.96
N ARG A 827 10.06 -11.61 24.90
CA ARG A 827 10.40 -10.22 24.67
C ARG A 827 9.14 -9.44 24.28
N ARG A 828 8.96 -8.27 24.86
CA ARG A 828 7.93 -7.32 24.46
C ARG A 828 8.54 -5.94 24.35
N GLU A 829 8.71 -5.48 23.14
CA GLU A 829 9.34 -4.21 22.80
C GLU A 829 8.32 -3.20 22.34
N ASP A 830 8.71 -1.93 22.45
CA ASP A 830 7.97 -0.76 21.96
C ASP A 830 6.51 -0.71 22.41
N VAL A 831 6.22 -1.10 23.67
CA VAL A 831 4.88 -0.93 24.25
C VAL A 831 4.56 0.56 24.35
N PRO A 832 3.54 1.05 23.63
CA PRO A 832 3.26 2.49 23.55
C PRO A 832 2.58 3.00 24.83
N LEU A 833 3.35 3.45 25.81
CA LEU A 833 2.80 4.06 27.02
C LEU A 833 2.12 5.40 26.70
N THR A 834 2.79 6.24 25.90
CA THR A 834 2.24 7.47 25.34
C THR A 834 2.53 7.53 23.85
N SER A 835 2.22 8.62 23.18
CA SER A 835 2.58 8.81 21.76
C SER A 835 4.09 8.71 21.50
N ARG A 836 4.95 8.99 22.48
CA ARG A 836 6.41 9.00 22.33
C ARG A 836 7.18 8.13 23.32
N LEU A 837 6.57 7.73 24.42
CA LEU A 837 7.22 6.90 25.45
C LEU A 837 6.90 5.42 25.19
N ARG A 838 7.94 4.62 25.12
CA ARG A 838 7.91 3.17 24.88
C ARG A 838 8.49 2.43 26.07
N LEU A 839 7.91 1.27 26.38
CA LEU A 839 8.44 0.32 27.38
C LEU A 839 8.94 -0.93 26.66
N ASN A 840 10.12 -1.39 27.03
CA ASN A 840 10.75 -2.62 26.56
C ASN A 840 10.95 -3.58 27.72
N LEU A 841 10.63 -4.86 27.51
CA LEU A 841 10.77 -5.91 28.49
C LEU A 841 11.33 -7.18 27.84
N MET A 842 12.27 -7.85 28.49
CA MET A 842 12.81 -9.13 28.07
C MET A 842 13.10 -10.01 29.31
N GLY A 843 12.96 -11.32 29.15
CA GLY A 843 13.42 -12.31 30.15
C GLY A 843 13.55 -13.68 29.49
N ASN A 844 14.57 -14.44 29.91
CA ASN A 844 14.84 -15.76 29.39
C ASN A 844 15.17 -16.79 30.49
N THR A 845 15.34 -18.02 30.08
CA THR A 845 15.61 -19.17 30.97
C THR A 845 17.05 -19.23 31.47
N ASP A 846 17.97 -18.48 30.90
CA ASP A 846 19.31 -18.30 31.40
C ASP A 846 19.39 -17.26 32.53
N LYS A 847 18.23 -16.82 33.04
CA LYS A 847 18.01 -15.81 34.09
C LYS A 847 18.42 -14.40 33.68
N GLU A 848 18.62 -14.16 32.37
CA GLU A 848 18.81 -12.82 31.81
C GLU A 848 17.46 -12.10 31.73
N TYR A 849 17.44 -10.80 32.09
CA TYR A 849 16.25 -9.96 32.02
C TYR A 849 16.62 -8.50 31.79
N MET A 850 15.70 -7.79 31.11
CA MET A 850 15.82 -6.38 30.81
C MET A 850 14.48 -5.66 30.97
N ALA A 851 14.53 -4.46 31.52
CA ALA A 851 13.41 -3.50 31.50
C ALA A 851 13.93 -2.13 31.13
N GLY A 852 13.36 -1.50 30.10
CA GLY A 852 13.83 -0.22 29.58
C GLY A 852 12.69 0.72 29.18
N LEU A 853 13.00 2.02 29.19
CA LEU A 853 12.13 3.07 28.68
C LEU A 853 12.86 3.79 27.56
N ARG A 854 12.13 4.07 26.47
CA ARG A 854 12.63 4.82 25.32
C ARG A 854 11.67 5.97 24.99
N TYR A 855 12.18 7.20 24.96
CA TYR A 855 11.42 8.39 24.56
C TYR A 855 11.85 8.87 23.18
N ILE A 856 10.96 8.81 22.20
CA ILE A 856 11.20 9.18 20.80
C ILE A 856 11.24 10.71 20.66
N VAL A 857 12.42 11.27 20.43
CA VAL A 857 12.63 12.72 20.22
C VAL A 857 12.40 13.08 18.75
N THR A 858 13.07 12.37 17.85
CA THR A 858 12.94 12.52 16.41
C THR A 858 12.86 11.13 15.74
N LYS A 859 12.71 11.07 14.43
CA LYS A 859 12.76 9.79 13.70
C LYS A 859 14.12 9.08 13.80
N TYR A 860 15.18 9.81 14.16
CA TYR A 860 16.55 9.29 14.20
C TYR A 860 17.10 9.18 15.63
N VAL A 861 16.50 9.84 16.61
CA VAL A 861 17.08 9.94 17.96
C VAL A 861 15.99 9.73 19.00
N SER A 862 16.29 8.87 19.96
CA SER A 862 15.51 8.64 21.18
C SER A 862 16.40 8.81 22.40
N LEU A 863 15.80 9.15 23.53
CA LEU A 863 16.41 9.02 24.85
C LEU A 863 16.06 7.63 25.37
N SER A 864 17.03 6.87 25.85
CA SER A 864 16.84 5.54 26.41
C SER A 864 17.38 5.43 27.81
N THR A 865 16.76 4.56 28.57
CA THR A 865 17.28 4.07 29.86
C THR A 865 16.80 2.64 30.05
N HIS A 866 17.68 1.81 30.54
CA HIS A 866 17.33 0.42 30.85
C HIS A 866 18.08 -0.08 32.09
N TYR A 867 17.57 -1.18 32.61
CA TYR A 867 18.25 -2.02 33.57
C TYR A 867 18.20 -3.46 33.06
N ASP A 868 19.37 -4.09 32.93
CA ASP A 868 19.47 -5.51 32.58
C ASP A 868 20.35 -6.28 33.58
N SER A 869 20.28 -7.62 33.48
CA SER A 869 21.02 -8.51 34.37
C SER A 869 22.53 -8.40 34.25
N ASP A 870 23.04 -8.06 33.05
CA ASP A 870 24.46 -8.11 32.73
C ASP A 870 25.14 -6.76 32.88
N MET A 871 24.62 -5.74 32.19
CA MET A 871 25.20 -4.41 32.14
C MET A 871 24.63 -3.45 33.20
N LYS A 872 23.66 -3.91 34.02
CA LYS A 872 23.01 -3.16 35.08
C LYS A 872 22.27 -1.94 34.52
N TYR A 873 22.40 -0.78 35.16
CA TYR A 873 21.69 0.44 34.78
C TYR A 873 22.44 1.23 33.71
N GLY A 874 21.74 1.51 32.62
CA GLY A 874 22.18 2.37 31.53
C GLY A 874 21.20 3.49 31.22
N ALA A 875 21.73 4.63 30.79
CA ALA A 875 20.95 5.74 30.25
C ALA A 875 21.75 6.46 29.18
N GLY A 876 21.10 6.87 28.11
CA GLY A 876 21.80 7.50 26.98
C GLY A 876 20.91 7.87 25.81
N LEU A 877 21.47 7.75 24.64
CA LEU A 877 20.85 8.04 23.35
C LEU A 877 20.75 6.78 22.48
N THR A 878 19.60 6.58 21.85
CA THR A 878 19.46 5.57 20.80
C THR A 878 19.29 6.26 19.46
N PHE A 879 20.16 5.91 18.51
CA PHE A 879 20.11 6.36 17.12
C PHE A 879 19.41 5.29 16.29
N VAL A 880 18.46 5.70 15.46
CA VAL A 880 17.66 4.83 14.61
C VAL A 880 17.93 5.15 13.14
N TYR A 881 18.18 4.08 12.35
CA TYR A 881 18.44 4.18 10.91
C TYR A 881 17.43 3.41 10.07
#